data_7f425db5d570192ba943ad0eb184fa91
#
_entry.id   7f425db5d570192ba943ad0eb184fa91
#
_cell.length_a   1.000
_cell.length_b   1.000
_cell.length_c   1.000
_cell.angle_alpha   90.00
_cell.angle_beta   90.00
_cell.angle_gamma   90.00
#
_symmetry.space_group_name_H-M   'P 1'
#
loop_
_entity.id
_entity.type
_entity.pdbx_description
1 polymer ?
#
loop_
_entity_poly.entity_id
_entity_poly.type
_entity_poly.pdbx_seq_one_letter_code
_entity_poly.pdbx_strand_id
1 'polypeptide(L)'
;MKKSLGRLVLAAWLAILVASGIVVARTTFTADLSAFLPQSPTPEQRVLLDQLQDGVVSRLILAGLEGGDAALRAVLSRDMAQRLRGDAAFAAVKNGEPVDTEGDQAYLFGNRYLLSPGVTPDRFTAAGLHQALEDGIGMLASSAGMMMGSLFPRDPTGETLRLLEGMQGASRPAMHHGVWASRDGARTVLLLQTRAAGADIDGQQEAMRRIRAAFDAALASQEPNAGAAAVSLTLTGPGVFAVQSRQTIESEVSRLSIASVLVIVTLLLVVYRSFAALVLGLVPVASGALVAVAAVSLGFGVVHGITLGFGTTLIGEAVDYSIYLFVQSRQRGPGEAGQDAWIREFWPTILLGTLTSIVGFSSLLLSSFPGLAQLGLYSICGLVTAAAVTRFVLPRLLPRDFRIRDVSVMGSRLALAARGAPRLRWPLLALALAACVLVFQQRDRLWNTELSSLSPVSEADQAADARLRADLGAPDVRYMVVVPGPGQQQALAGAERVAVHLDALVEQGVLAGYESPSRYLPSIATQRARQAALPGADLEQRLREAAQGLPVKAGAFAPFLADVAAARTRAPLERADLEHTSLALAVDSLLSAPAGRGSAPLPLTPAAGAESATADAVRAALAAAGREDAVFVDLKAESDHLYSGYLREALLAAFLGVGAIVLLLLLWLRAPLRVARVLLPLAAAVACVVALLALSGQRLTILHLIGLLLVVAVGSNYALFFSTPGKDMAPHTLTSLLFANLTTVAAFGVLGFSEVPVLQAIGRTVGPGAVLALLFAAAFSSRQPETRRTA
;
A
#
# COMPACT_ATOMS: atom_id res chain seq x y z
N MET A 1 -17.07 10.66 53.62
CA MET A 1 -17.12 9.67 52.54
C MET A 1 -17.05 10.30 51.13
N LYS A 2 -17.91 11.27 50.73
CA LYS A 2 -17.89 11.85 49.37
C LYS A 2 -16.55 12.52 48.98
N LYS A 3 -15.83 13.22 49.89
CA LYS A 3 -14.55 13.87 49.61
C LYS A 3 -13.37 12.89 49.43
N SER A 4 -13.34 11.78 50.18
CA SER A 4 -12.33 10.73 50.03
C SER A 4 -12.49 9.95 48.73
N LEU A 5 -13.73 9.63 48.33
CA LEU A 5 -14.04 9.00 47.07
C LEU A 5 -13.65 9.90 45.87
N GLY A 6 -13.81 11.23 46.02
CA GLY A 6 -13.39 12.19 45.01
C GLY A 6 -11.87 12.20 44.78
N ARG A 7 -11.07 12.19 45.85
CA ARG A 7 -9.60 12.13 45.76
C ARG A 7 -9.12 10.81 45.14
N LEU A 8 -9.78 9.69 45.49
CA LEU A 8 -9.44 8.39 44.94
C LEU A 8 -9.69 8.31 43.42
N VAL A 9 -10.79 8.90 42.91
CA VAL A 9 -11.07 8.95 41.47
C VAL A 9 -10.02 9.79 40.71
N LEU A 10 -9.62 10.95 41.27
CA LEU A 10 -8.58 11.78 40.68
C LEU A 10 -7.21 11.08 40.68
N ALA A 11 -6.87 10.40 41.81
CA ALA A 11 -5.63 9.63 41.88
C ALA A 11 -5.61 8.45 40.87
N ALA A 12 -6.72 7.72 40.77
CA ALA A 12 -6.84 6.62 39.79
C ALA A 12 -6.73 7.12 38.36
N TRP A 13 -7.38 8.23 38.01
CA TRP A 13 -7.27 8.85 36.71
C TRP A 13 -5.82 9.27 36.38
N LEU A 14 -5.15 9.94 37.35
CA LEU A 14 -3.76 10.36 37.16
C LEU A 14 -2.82 9.15 36.98
N ALA A 15 -3.03 8.08 37.78
CA ALA A 15 -2.27 6.84 37.66
C ALA A 15 -2.45 6.19 36.28
N ILE A 16 -3.68 6.16 35.74
CA ILE A 16 -3.96 5.66 34.40
C ILE A 16 -3.23 6.51 33.32
N LEU A 17 -3.27 7.84 33.45
CA LEU A 17 -2.58 8.73 32.51
C LEU A 17 -1.06 8.51 32.54
N VAL A 18 -0.46 8.40 33.75
CA VAL A 18 0.98 8.14 33.88
C VAL A 18 1.35 6.77 33.29
N ALA A 19 0.58 5.73 33.60
CA ALA A 19 0.81 4.40 33.04
C ALA A 19 0.70 4.40 31.50
N SER A 20 -0.35 5.05 30.99
CA SER A 20 -0.54 5.19 29.53
C SER A 20 0.61 6.00 28.89
N GLY A 21 1.07 7.07 29.55
CA GLY A 21 2.22 7.86 29.08
C GLY A 21 3.52 7.04 29.01
N ILE A 22 3.76 6.16 29.98
CA ILE A 22 4.92 5.25 29.97
C ILE A 22 4.82 4.26 28.80
N VAL A 23 3.64 3.71 28.53
CA VAL A 23 3.41 2.80 27.40
C VAL A 23 3.66 3.53 26.08
N VAL A 24 3.08 4.72 25.92
CA VAL A 24 3.23 5.53 24.70
C VAL A 24 4.69 5.92 24.45
N ALA A 25 5.44 6.24 25.50
CA ALA A 25 6.87 6.56 25.38
C ALA A 25 7.74 5.36 24.89
N ARG A 26 7.23 4.14 25.04
CA ARG A 26 7.89 2.90 24.59
C ARG A 26 7.28 2.33 23.31
N THR A 27 6.28 2.99 22.76
CA THR A 27 5.53 2.53 21.60
C THR A 27 6.35 2.74 20.33
N THR A 28 6.38 1.73 19.48
CA THR A 28 6.90 1.85 18.11
C THR A 28 5.79 2.34 17.19
N PHE A 29 6.08 3.41 16.44
CA PHE A 29 5.18 3.94 15.44
C PHE A 29 5.69 3.54 14.05
N THR A 30 4.77 3.15 13.18
CA THR A 30 5.11 2.80 11.80
C THR A 30 4.15 3.46 10.82
N ALA A 31 4.66 3.81 9.64
CA ALA A 31 3.86 4.24 8.49
C ALA A 31 3.84 3.17 7.38
N ASP A 32 4.33 1.96 7.69
CA ASP A 32 4.42 0.86 6.75
C ASP A 32 3.03 0.30 6.42
N LEU A 33 2.69 0.30 5.12
CA LEU A 33 1.44 -0.26 4.61
C LEU A 33 1.47 -1.79 4.54
N SER A 34 2.65 -2.43 4.61
CA SER A 34 2.78 -3.89 4.61
C SER A 34 2.10 -4.55 5.81
N ALA A 35 1.95 -3.81 6.91
CA ALA A 35 1.21 -4.26 8.08
C ALA A 35 -0.31 -4.39 7.88
N PHE A 36 -0.83 -3.96 6.73
CA PHE A 36 -2.23 -4.18 6.33
C PHE A 36 -2.44 -5.48 5.56
N LEU A 37 -1.41 -6.30 5.41
CA LEU A 37 -1.47 -7.56 4.68
C LEU A 37 -2.04 -8.70 5.55
N PRO A 38 -2.63 -9.75 4.94
CA PRO A 38 -3.34 -10.80 5.67
C PRO A 38 -2.41 -11.62 6.59
N GLN A 39 -2.89 -11.99 7.75
CA GLN A 39 -2.14 -12.82 8.72
C GLN A 39 -2.07 -14.30 8.31
N SER A 40 -2.98 -14.77 7.45
CA SER A 40 -3.04 -16.15 6.99
C SER A 40 -3.19 -16.20 5.47
N PRO A 41 -2.11 -15.93 4.71
CA PRO A 41 -2.17 -15.88 3.26
C PRO A 41 -2.29 -17.26 2.62
N THR A 42 -3.00 -17.34 1.47
CA THR A 42 -2.92 -18.49 0.57
C THR A 42 -1.49 -18.67 0.03
N PRO A 43 -1.14 -19.81 -0.61
CA PRO A 43 0.19 -19.95 -1.23
C PRO A 43 0.51 -18.83 -2.20
N GLU A 44 -0.44 -18.39 -3.03
CA GLU A 44 -0.30 -17.30 -4.00
C GLU A 44 -0.09 -15.96 -3.29
N GLN A 45 -0.90 -15.70 -2.26
CA GLN A 45 -0.78 -14.50 -1.42
C GLN A 45 0.54 -14.46 -0.67
N ARG A 46 1.05 -15.60 -0.23
CA ARG A 46 2.36 -15.68 0.44
C ARG A 46 3.48 -15.29 -0.50
N VAL A 47 3.44 -15.75 -1.76
CA VAL A 47 4.40 -15.34 -2.79
C VAL A 47 4.34 -13.82 -3.01
N LEU A 48 3.12 -13.26 -3.12
CA LEU A 48 2.93 -11.81 -3.24
C LEU A 48 3.57 -11.07 -2.07
N LEU A 49 3.33 -11.53 -0.84
CA LEU A 49 3.86 -10.92 0.37
C LEU A 49 5.38 -10.97 0.44
N ASP A 50 5.97 -12.13 0.17
CA ASP A 50 7.42 -12.33 0.19
C ASP A 50 8.10 -11.43 -0.86
N GLN A 51 7.48 -11.28 -2.05
CA GLN A 51 8.00 -10.40 -3.10
C GLN A 51 7.89 -8.91 -2.74
N LEU A 52 6.82 -8.49 -2.05
CA LEU A 52 6.63 -7.10 -1.63
C LEU A 52 7.55 -6.72 -0.46
N GLN A 53 7.81 -7.64 0.48
CA GLN A 53 8.60 -7.36 1.67
C GLN A 53 10.11 -7.44 1.44
N ASP A 54 10.58 -8.54 0.88
CA ASP A 54 12.01 -8.87 0.78
C ASP A 54 12.48 -9.24 -0.63
N GLY A 55 11.58 -9.26 -1.62
CA GLY A 55 11.93 -9.53 -3.00
C GLY A 55 12.97 -8.55 -3.52
N VAL A 56 13.80 -8.98 -4.46
CA VAL A 56 14.81 -8.09 -5.08
C VAL A 56 14.15 -6.87 -5.72
N VAL A 57 12.95 -7.04 -6.28
CA VAL A 57 12.18 -5.94 -6.88
C VAL A 57 11.86 -4.84 -5.86
N SER A 58 11.62 -5.20 -4.59
CA SER A 58 11.34 -4.22 -3.53
C SER A 58 12.53 -3.33 -3.18
N ARG A 59 13.75 -3.77 -3.52
CA ARG A 59 15.03 -3.06 -3.29
C ARG A 59 15.50 -2.25 -4.49
N LEU A 60 14.76 -2.29 -5.62
CA LEU A 60 15.13 -1.57 -6.81
C LEU A 60 14.66 -0.12 -6.77
N ILE A 61 15.57 0.77 -7.13
CA ILE A 61 15.31 2.19 -7.38
C ILE A 61 15.66 2.47 -8.85
N LEU A 62 14.73 3.07 -9.57
CA LEU A 62 14.96 3.58 -10.91
C LEU A 62 15.22 5.08 -10.82
N ALA A 63 16.29 5.53 -11.41
CA ALA A 63 16.63 6.95 -11.52
C ALA A 63 16.59 7.37 -12.99
N GLY A 64 15.68 8.28 -13.33
CA GLY A 64 15.53 8.88 -14.64
C GLY A 64 16.11 10.28 -14.67
N LEU A 65 16.97 10.57 -15.67
CA LEU A 65 17.47 11.91 -15.94
C LEU A 65 16.74 12.46 -17.15
N GLU A 66 16.02 13.56 -16.97
CA GLU A 66 15.21 14.22 -18.01
C GLU A 66 15.67 15.67 -18.21
N GLY A 67 15.54 16.21 -19.44
CA GLY A 67 15.97 17.56 -19.77
C GLY A 67 17.43 17.64 -20.24
N GLY A 68 17.90 18.81 -20.61
CA GLY A 68 19.21 19.00 -21.24
C GLY A 68 19.39 18.20 -22.53
N ASP A 69 20.64 18.10 -23.02
CA ASP A 69 20.94 17.26 -24.18
C ASP A 69 21.28 15.81 -23.80
N ALA A 70 21.25 14.90 -24.78
CA ALA A 70 21.49 13.47 -24.54
C ALA A 70 22.95 13.18 -24.12
N ALA A 71 23.90 13.96 -24.61
CA ALA A 71 25.31 13.81 -24.27
C ALA A 71 25.57 14.20 -22.81
N LEU A 72 24.99 15.32 -22.36
CA LEU A 72 25.05 15.77 -20.98
C LEU A 72 24.45 14.75 -20.02
N ARG A 73 23.23 14.24 -20.33
CA ARG A 73 22.60 13.18 -19.50
C ARG A 73 23.46 11.93 -19.41
N ALA A 74 24.11 11.54 -20.49
CA ALA A 74 25.01 10.40 -20.47
C ALA A 74 26.25 10.64 -19.60
N VAL A 75 26.82 11.85 -19.61
CA VAL A 75 27.94 12.23 -18.72
C VAL A 75 27.49 12.20 -17.26
N LEU A 76 26.35 12.81 -16.96
CA LEU A 76 25.78 12.79 -15.60
C LEU A 76 25.50 11.36 -15.11
N SER A 77 24.94 10.52 -15.97
CA SER A 77 24.66 9.11 -15.66
C SER A 77 25.94 8.34 -15.28
N ARG A 78 27.04 8.56 -16.04
CA ARG A 78 28.34 7.92 -15.76
C ARG A 78 28.94 8.39 -14.44
N ASP A 79 28.97 9.71 -14.20
CA ASP A 79 29.53 10.27 -12.97
C ASP A 79 28.72 9.82 -11.75
N MET A 80 27.38 9.87 -11.81
CA MET A 80 26.52 9.31 -10.77
C MET A 80 26.81 7.84 -10.51
N ALA A 81 26.83 7.02 -11.57
CA ALA A 81 27.09 5.58 -11.44
C ALA A 81 28.46 5.31 -10.83
N GLN A 82 29.50 6.03 -11.23
CA GLN A 82 30.85 5.89 -10.67
C GLN A 82 30.88 6.21 -9.18
N ARG A 83 30.24 7.30 -8.73
CA ARG A 83 30.17 7.68 -7.31
C ARG A 83 29.40 6.67 -6.47
N LEU A 84 28.31 6.11 -7.01
CA LEU A 84 27.42 5.22 -6.27
C LEU A 84 27.89 3.76 -6.27
N ARG A 85 28.68 3.29 -7.25
CA ARG A 85 29.23 1.92 -7.27
C ARG A 85 30.12 1.60 -6.08
N GLY A 86 30.82 2.61 -5.54
CA GLY A 86 31.67 2.46 -4.35
C GLY A 86 30.95 2.62 -3.02
N ASP A 87 29.65 2.96 -3.03
CA ASP A 87 28.90 3.26 -1.83
C ASP A 87 28.28 2.01 -1.20
N ALA A 88 28.51 1.83 0.11
CA ALA A 88 28.03 0.66 0.87
C ALA A 88 26.49 0.53 0.94
N ALA A 89 25.73 1.57 0.60
CA ALA A 89 24.26 1.53 0.58
C ALA A 89 23.73 0.72 -0.60
N PHE A 90 24.51 0.54 -1.67
CA PHE A 90 24.07 -0.13 -2.90
C PHE A 90 24.73 -1.49 -3.07
N ALA A 91 23.95 -2.47 -3.46
CA ALA A 91 24.40 -3.78 -3.88
C ALA A 91 24.83 -3.76 -5.36
N ALA A 92 24.13 -2.98 -6.19
CA ALA A 92 24.44 -2.79 -7.59
C ALA A 92 23.98 -1.43 -8.11
N VAL A 93 24.75 -0.89 -9.08
CA VAL A 93 24.43 0.34 -9.82
C VAL A 93 24.73 0.10 -11.29
N LYS A 94 23.68 0.12 -12.13
CA LYS A 94 23.76 -0.16 -13.55
C LYS A 94 23.17 1.00 -14.35
N ASN A 95 23.86 1.41 -15.41
CA ASN A 95 23.42 2.47 -16.31
C ASN A 95 23.63 2.10 -17.81
N GLY A 96 23.92 0.82 -18.07
CA GLY A 96 24.22 0.34 -19.42
C GLY A 96 25.71 0.33 -19.77
N GLU A 97 26.57 0.97 -18.99
CA GLU A 97 28.00 0.81 -19.17
C GLU A 97 28.43 -0.63 -18.88
N PRO A 98 29.32 -1.19 -19.69
CA PRO A 98 29.88 -2.49 -19.44
C PRO A 98 30.91 -2.40 -18.29
N VAL A 99 30.47 -2.74 -17.07
CA VAL A 99 31.31 -2.60 -15.86
C VAL A 99 32.19 -3.82 -15.62
N ASP A 100 31.65 -5.03 -15.85
CA ASP A 100 32.35 -6.31 -15.62
C ASP A 100 32.44 -7.15 -16.91
N THR A 101 32.65 -6.48 -18.05
CA THR A 101 32.65 -7.14 -19.37
C THR A 101 33.65 -8.28 -19.44
N GLU A 102 34.84 -8.14 -18.83
CA GLU A 102 35.85 -9.19 -18.81
C GLU A 102 35.42 -10.38 -17.95
N GLY A 103 34.84 -10.14 -16.78
CA GLY A 103 34.33 -11.17 -15.90
C GLY A 103 33.14 -11.92 -16.52
N ASP A 104 32.18 -11.18 -17.08
CA ASP A 104 31.00 -11.76 -17.74
C ASP A 104 31.42 -12.57 -18.99
N GLN A 105 32.31 -12.02 -19.82
CA GLN A 105 32.84 -12.74 -20.99
C GLN A 105 33.63 -13.97 -20.57
N ALA A 106 34.52 -13.85 -19.57
CA ALA A 106 35.30 -14.98 -19.09
C ALA A 106 34.39 -16.08 -18.52
N TYR A 107 33.35 -15.71 -17.77
CA TYR A 107 32.40 -16.68 -17.24
C TYR A 107 31.62 -17.38 -18.37
N LEU A 108 31.01 -16.62 -19.27
CA LEU A 108 30.18 -17.17 -20.34
C LEU A 108 31.01 -18.00 -21.33
N PHE A 109 32.11 -17.43 -21.83
CA PHE A 109 32.96 -18.11 -22.79
C PHE A 109 33.68 -19.32 -22.18
N GLY A 110 34.23 -19.17 -20.97
CA GLY A 110 34.94 -20.23 -20.27
C GLY A 110 34.06 -21.42 -19.89
N ASN A 111 32.75 -21.17 -19.67
CA ASN A 111 31.81 -22.19 -19.22
C ASN A 111 30.70 -22.51 -20.25
N ARG A 112 30.86 -22.08 -21.50
CA ARG A 112 29.84 -22.18 -22.53
C ARG A 112 29.28 -23.58 -22.74
N TYR A 113 30.08 -24.63 -22.56
CA TYR A 113 29.64 -26.03 -22.69
C TYR A 113 28.81 -26.56 -21.52
N LEU A 114 28.88 -25.91 -20.37
CA LEU A 114 28.02 -26.18 -19.20
C LEU A 114 26.74 -25.35 -19.24
N LEU A 115 26.83 -24.13 -19.80
CA LEU A 115 25.77 -23.12 -19.81
C LEU A 115 24.82 -23.25 -21.01
N SER A 116 25.34 -23.61 -22.21
CA SER A 116 24.55 -23.58 -23.43
C SER A 116 23.57 -24.76 -23.54
N PRO A 117 22.25 -24.48 -23.82
CA PRO A 117 21.28 -25.51 -24.13
C PRO A 117 21.57 -26.23 -25.47
N GLY A 118 22.44 -25.66 -26.33
CA GLY A 118 22.85 -26.26 -27.62
C GLY A 118 23.79 -27.46 -27.49
N VAL A 119 24.33 -27.74 -26.31
CA VAL A 119 25.20 -28.87 -26.05
C VAL A 119 24.37 -30.17 -25.95
N THR A 120 24.21 -30.81 -27.09
CA THR A 120 23.53 -32.11 -27.26
C THR A 120 24.45 -33.13 -27.94
N PRO A 121 24.25 -34.44 -27.79
CA PRO A 121 25.07 -35.43 -28.48
C PRO A 121 25.09 -35.27 -30.00
N ASP A 122 23.99 -34.89 -30.60
CA ASP A 122 23.83 -34.72 -32.05
C ASP A 122 24.69 -33.55 -32.60
N ARG A 123 24.88 -32.49 -31.79
CA ARG A 123 25.68 -31.33 -32.18
C ARG A 123 27.17 -31.68 -32.38
N PHE A 124 27.66 -32.71 -31.72
CA PHE A 124 29.04 -33.15 -31.76
C PHE A 124 29.24 -34.41 -32.63
N THR A 125 28.25 -34.82 -33.43
CA THR A 125 28.43 -35.78 -34.52
C THR A 125 29.20 -35.12 -35.69
N ALA A 126 29.79 -35.93 -36.59
CA ALA A 126 30.45 -35.39 -37.78
C ALA A 126 29.51 -34.51 -38.62
N ALA A 127 28.26 -34.95 -38.79
CA ALA A 127 27.23 -34.15 -39.50
C ALA A 127 26.86 -32.85 -38.73
N GLY A 128 26.65 -32.91 -37.41
CA GLY A 128 26.37 -31.73 -36.60
C GLY A 128 27.50 -30.72 -36.55
N LEU A 129 28.74 -31.18 -36.48
CA LEU A 129 29.94 -30.33 -36.60
C LEU A 129 30.10 -29.74 -38.02
N HIS A 130 29.81 -30.51 -39.07
CA HIS A 130 29.82 -30.01 -40.44
C HIS A 130 28.87 -28.82 -40.61
N GLN A 131 27.62 -29.01 -40.21
CA GLN A 131 26.62 -27.94 -40.26
C GLN A 131 27.06 -26.70 -39.45
N ALA A 132 27.60 -26.91 -38.22
CA ALA A 132 28.08 -25.81 -37.37
C ALA A 132 29.26 -25.05 -38.01
N LEU A 133 30.17 -25.74 -38.65
CA LEU A 133 31.27 -25.11 -39.40
C LEU A 133 30.77 -24.34 -40.61
N GLU A 134 29.79 -24.88 -41.36
CA GLU A 134 29.17 -24.21 -42.52
C GLU A 134 28.45 -22.93 -42.08
N ASP A 135 27.62 -22.98 -41.03
CA ASP A 135 26.95 -21.82 -40.45
C ASP A 135 27.97 -20.75 -39.99
N GLY A 136 29.05 -21.17 -39.31
CA GLY A 136 30.12 -20.29 -38.88
C GLY A 136 30.88 -19.61 -39.99
N ILE A 137 31.17 -20.33 -41.10
CA ILE A 137 31.78 -19.77 -42.30
C ILE A 137 30.86 -18.74 -42.97
N GLY A 138 29.53 -19.04 -43.02
CA GLY A 138 28.53 -18.12 -43.50
C GLY A 138 28.49 -16.81 -42.68
N MET A 139 28.58 -16.92 -41.37
CA MET A 139 28.66 -15.75 -40.47
C MET A 139 29.95 -14.94 -40.66
N LEU A 140 31.11 -15.61 -40.87
CA LEU A 140 32.37 -14.94 -41.15
C LEU A 140 32.34 -14.14 -42.46
N ALA A 141 31.56 -14.56 -43.41
CA ALA A 141 31.34 -13.86 -44.67
C ALA A 141 30.38 -12.65 -44.55
N SER A 142 29.74 -12.48 -43.41
CA SER A 142 28.83 -11.36 -43.12
C SER A 142 29.55 -10.16 -42.51
N SER A 143 28.82 -9.05 -42.28
CA SER A 143 29.35 -7.84 -41.61
C SER A 143 29.80 -8.12 -40.15
N ALA A 144 29.32 -9.20 -39.53
CA ALA A 144 29.72 -9.64 -38.19
C ALA A 144 31.07 -10.41 -38.17
N GLY A 145 31.63 -10.72 -39.37
CA GLY A 145 32.79 -11.60 -39.52
C GLY A 145 34.07 -11.11 -38.83
N MET A 146 34.28 -9.79 -38.71
CA MET A 146 35.48 -9.26 -38.03
C MET A 146 35.46 -9.59 -36.51
N MET A 147 34.29 -9.61 -35.88
CA MET A 147 34.14 -9.91 -34.45
C MET A 147 34.20 -11.43 -34.22
N MET A 148 33.64 -12.21 -35.12
CA MET A 148 33.60 -13.68 -35.02
C MET A 148 34.93 -14.35 -35.39
N GLY A 149 35.80 -13.71 -36.16
CA GLY A 149 37.03 -14.32 -36.64
C GLY A 149 37.99 -14.79 -35.53
N SER A 150 38.06 -14.08 -34.42
CA SER A 150 38.89 -14.46 -33.29
C SER A 150 38.27 -15.59 -32.42
N LEU A 151 36.93 -15.69 -32.44
CA LEU A 151 36.20 -16.68 -31.63
C LEU A 151 36.02 -18.01 -32.39
N PHE A 152 35.86 -18.00 -33.68
CA PHE A 152 35.55 -19.18 -34.50
C PHE A 152 36.50 -20.38 -34.32
N PRO A 153 37.84 -20.22 -34.16
CA PRO A 153 38.73 -21.33 -33.93
C PRO A 153 38.54 -22.03 -32.54
N ARG A 154 37.96 -21.30 -31.57
CA ARG A 154 37.71 -21.79 -30.20
C ARG A 154 36.24 -22.18 -29.97
N ASP A 155 35.32 -21.65 -30.76
CA ASP A 155 33.88 -21.91 -30.62
C ASP A 155 33.22 -22.12 -31.98
N PRO A 156 33.65 -23.16 -32.75
CA PRO A 156 33.07 -23.44 -34.06
C PRO A 156 31.62 -23.93 -34.01
N THR A 157 31.16 -24.38 -32.84
CA THR A 157 29.77 -24.80 -32.62
C THR A 157 28.87 -23.61 -32.29
N GLY A 158 29.41 -22.40 -32.05
CA GLY A 158 28.64 -21.17 -31.79
C GLY A 158 27.90 -21.13 -30.46
N GLU A 159 28.36 -21.86 -29.46
CA GLU A 159 27.69 -21.94 -28.18
C GLU A 159 27.66 -20.61 -27.41
N THR A 160 28.73 -19.79 -27.59
CA THR A 160 28.79 -18.44 -27.02
C THR A 160 27.70 -17.53 -27.61
N LEU A 161 27.51 -17.58 -28.93
CA LEU A 161 26.49 -16.79 -29.61
C LEU A 161 25.07 -17.18 -29.13
N ARG A 162 24.80 -18.48 -29.04
CA ARG A 162 23.51 -18.99 -28.49
C ARG A 162 23.28 -18.57 -27.06
N LEU A 163 24.29 -18.55 -26.23
CA LEU A 163 24.17 -18.02 -24.87
C LEU A 163 23.80 -16.55 -24.87
N LEU A 164 24.50 -15.76 -25.68
CA LEU A 164 24.21 -14.32 -25.80
C LEU A 164 22.81 -14.07 -26.37
N GLU A 165 22.35 -14.84 -27.34
CA GLU A 165 20.99 -14.78 -27.89
C GLU A 165 19.94 -15.20 -26.86
N GLY A 166 20.17 -16.30 -26.15
CA GLY A 166 19.27 -16.78 -25.09
C GLY A 166 19.19 -15.88 -23.87
N MET A 167 20.23 -15.07 -23.63
CA MET A 167 20.25 -14.06 -22.56
C MET A 167 19.62 -12.73 -22.98
N GLN A 168 19.28 -12.57 -24.27
CA GLN A 168 18.56 -11.41 -24.74
C GLN A 168 17.10 -11.58 -24.41
N GLY A 169 16.65 -10.98 -23.29
CA GLY A 169 15.24 -10.94 -22.93
C GLY A 169 14.38 -10.26 -24.00
N ALA A 170 13.07 -10.39 -23.88
CA ALA A 170 12.08 -9.88 -24.85
C ALA A 170 12.19 -8.37 -25.14
N SER A 171 12.91 -7.62 -24.31
CA SER A 171 13.07 -6.17 -24.46
C SER A 171 14.44 -5.73 -23.96
N ARG A 172 15.20 -5.06 -24.83
CA ARG A 172 16.48 -4.42 -24.46
C ARG A 172 16.26 -2.94 -24.21
N PRO A 173 16.91 -2.36 -23.18
CA PRO A 173 17.01 -0.90 -23.06
C PRO A 173 17.67 -0.32 -24.30
N ALA A 174 17.16 0.81 -24.80
CA ALA A 174 17.85 1.55 -25.83
C ALA A 174 19.16 2.13 -25.28
N MET A 175 20.17 2.26 -26.13
CA MET A 175 21.48 2.81 -25.76
C MET A 175 21.71 4.12 -26.52
N HIS A 176 21.99 5.20 -25.78
CA HIS A 176 22.41 6.48 -26.35
C HIS A 176 23.71 6.93 -25.65
N HIS A 177 24.70 7.29 -26.43
CA HIS A 177 26.02 7.70 -25.91
C HIS A 177 26.66 6.71 -24.92
N GLY A 178 26.38 5.38 -25.07
CA GLY A 178 26.96 4.33 -24.24
C GLY A 178 26.30 4.12 -22.89
N VAL A 179 25.10 4.71 -22.65
CA VAL A 179 24.29 4.50 -21.45
C VAL A 179 22.85 4.14 -21.82
N TRP A 180 22.10 3.55 -20.90
CA TRP A 180 20.68 3.24 -21.09
C TRP A 180 19.86 4.51 -21.22
N ALA A 181 18.99 4.52 -22.20
CA ALA A 181 18.11 5.65 -22.47
C ALA A 181 16.74 5.18 -22.95
N SER A 182 15.76 6.07 -22.92
CA SER A 182 14.48 5.85 -23.57
C SER A 182 14.65 5.75 -25.09
N ARG A 183 13.72 5.06 -25.77
CA ARG A 183 13.77 4.85 -27.23
C ARG A 183 13.77 6.17 -28.03
N ASP A 184 13.10 7.19 -27.49
CA ASP A 184 13.05 8.55 -28.04
C ASP A 184 14.29 9.40 -27.67
N GLY A 185 15.22 8.86 -26.88
CA GLY A 185 16.40 9.56 -26.39
C GLY A 185 16.12 10.71 -25.41
N ALA A 186 14.87 10.88 -24.95
CA ALA A 186 14.49 11.98 -24.08
C ALA A 186 14.96 11.81 -22.63
N ARG A 187 15.17 10.56 -22.18
CA ARG A 187 15.56 10.20 -20.81
C ARG A 187 16.79 9.29 -20.81
N THR A 188 17.59 9.41 -19.76
CA THR A 188 18.64 8.43 -19.42
C THR A 188 18.25 7.74 -18.12
N VAL A 189 18.45 6.42 -18.03
CA VAL A 189 17.95 5.64 -16.90
C VAL A 189 19.11 4.91 -16.21
N LEU A 190 19.08 4.91 -14.87
CA LEU A 190 19.94 4.11 -14.02
C LEU A 190 19.08 3.15 -13.20
N LEU A 191 19.57 1.93 -13.02
CA LEU A 191 19.01 0.93 -12.11
C LEU A 191 19.92 0.79 -10.91
N LEU A 192 19.37 1.03 -9.72
CA LEU A 192 20.09 0.91 -8.46
C LEU A 192 19.40 -0.14 -7.59
N GLN A 193 20.19 -1.01 -6.98
CA GLN A 193 19.71 -1.97 -6.00
C GLN A 193 20.29 -1.61 -4.63
N THR A 194 19.41 -1.37 -3.65
CA THR A 194 19.83 -1.09 -2.28
C THR A 194 20.23 -2.36 -1.54
N ARG A 195 21.16 -2.25 -0.56
CA ARG A 195 21.43 -3.35 0.39
C ARG A 195 20.35 -3.43 1.46
N ALA A 196 19.76 -2.29 1.81
CA ALA A 196 18.62 -2.23 2.71
C ALA A 196 17.44 -3.03 2.13
N ALA A 197 16.71 -3.75 2.98
CA ALA A 197 15.48 -4.43 2.59
C ALA A 197 14.45 -3.42 2.06
N GLY A 198 13.53 -3.85 1.19
CA GLY A 198 12.47 -2.97 0.68
C GLY A 198 11.58 -2.42 1.78
N ALA A 199 11.35 -3.19 2.84
CA ALA A 199 10.59 -2.78 4.02
C ALA A 199 11.38 -1.87 5.00
N ASP A 200 12.71 -1.75 4.87
CA ASP A 200 13.52 -0.83 5.66
C ASP A 200 13.43 0.59 5.09
N ILE A 201 12.39 1.31 5.48
CA ILE A 201 12.08 2.65 4.97
C ILE A 201 13.21 3.65 5.28
N ASP A 202 13.91 3.51 6.43
CA ASP A 202 15.00 4.40 6.80
C ASP A 202 16.23 4.16 5.93
N GLY A 203 16.56 2.91 5.66
CA GLY A 203 17.61 2.53 4.72
C GLY A 203 17.32 2.97 3.29
N GLN A 204 16.06 2.84 2.85
CA GLN A 204 15.63 3.34 1.53
C GLN A 204 15.72 4.89 1.46
N GLN A 205 15.32 5.59 2.49
CA GLN A 205 15.44 7.06 2.56
C GLN A 205 16.89 7.53 2.51
N GLU A 206 17.79 6.81 3.18
CA GLU A 206 19.23 7.08 3.13
C GLU A 206 19.77 6.87 1.71
N ALA A 207 19.42 5.76 1.06
CA ALA A 207 19.79 5.50 -0.32
C ALA A 207 19.32 6.62 -1.27
N MET A 208 18.06 7.07 -1.12
CA MET A 208 17.54 8.19 -1.92
C MET A 208 18.32 9.49 -1.69
N ARG A 209 18.73 9.79 -0.46
CA ARG A 209 19.56 10.96 -0.16
C ARG A 209 20.91 10.88 -0.86
N ARG A 210 21.55 9.70 -0.84
CA ARG A 210 22.83 9.47 -1.51
C ARG A 210 22.74 9.59 -3.02
N ILE A 211 21.66 9.08 -3.62
CA ILE A 211 21.41 9.22 -5.07
C ILE A 211 21.26 10.72 -5.43
N ARG A 212 20.48 11.49 -4.67
CA ARG A 212 20.35 12.94 -4.90
C ARG A 212 21.66 13.66 -4.73
N ALA A 213 22.43 13.36 -3.68
CA ALA A 213 23.74 13.97 -3.45
C ALA A 213 24.73 13.64 -4.59
N ALA A 214 24.71 12.42 -5.12
CA ALA A 214 25.51 12.03 -6.27
C ALA A 214 25.10 12.79 -7.53
N PHE A 215 23.81 13.00 -7.75
CA PHE A 215 23.29 13.81 -8.87
C PHE A 215 23.72 15.27 -8.75
N ASP A 216 23.53 15.87 -7.57
CA ASP A 216 23.92 17.27 -7.32
C ASP A 216 25.44 17.48 -7.50
N ALA A 217 26.25 16.51 -7.02
CA ALA A 217 27.69 16.54 -7.19
C ALA A 217 28.12 16.35 -8.67
N ALA A 218 27.42 15.47 -9.41
CA ALA A 218 27.65 15.26 -10.84
C ALA A 218 27.28 16.53 -11.63
N LEU A 219 26.17 17.16 -11.27
CA LEU A 219 25.73 18.42 -11.90
C LEU A 219 26.72 19.58 -11.60
N ALA A 220 27.21 19.70 -10.37
CA ALA A 220 28.18 20.71 -9.97
C ALA A 220 29.56 20.52 -10.62
N SER A 221 29.91 19.31 -11.06
CA SER A 221 31.16 19.02 -11.76
C SER A 221 31.15 19.45 -13.25
N GLN A 222 29.97 19.77 -13.77
CA GLN A 222 29.85 20.28 -15.16
C GLN A 222 30.09 21.79 -15.18
N GLU A 223 30.72 22.26 -16.27
CA GLU A 223 30.84 23.72 -16.49
C GLU A 223 29.44 24.38 -16.50
N PRO A 224 29.31 25.64 -16.05
CA PRO A 224 28.02 26.32 -16.00
C PRO A 224 27.45 26.55 -17.40
N ASN A 225 26.93 25.53 -18.03
CA ASN A 225 26.20 25.60 -19.29
C ASN A 225 24.71 25.76 -18.98
N ALA A 226 24.02 26.63 -19.74
CA ALA A 226 22.58 26.84 -19.61
C ALA A 226 21.74 25.54 -19.72
N GLY A 227 22.30 24.48 -20.31
CA GLY A 227 21.68 23.16 -20.39
C GLY A 227 21.75 22.32 -19.10
N ALA A 228 22.73 22.52 -18.24
CA ALA A 228 22.90 21.74 -17.00
C ALA A 228 21.78 22.02 -15.96
N ALA A 229 21.38 23.27 -15.85
CA ALA A 229 20.28 23.69 -14.98
C ALA A 229 18.89 23.16 -15.38
N ALA A 230 18.76 22.59 -16.59
CA ALA A 230 17.51 22.04 -17.12
C ALA A 230 17.36 20.53 -16.91
N VAL A 231 18.35 19.84 -16.32
CA VAL A 231 18.28 18.39 -16.07
C VAL A 231 17.65 18.13 -14.72
N SER A 232 16.61 17.31 -14.69
CA SER A 232 15.90 16.88 -13.49
C SER A 232 16.12 15.39 -13.22
N LEU A 233 16.15 15.04 -11.94
CA LEU A 233 16.24 13.66 -11.45
C LEU A 233 14.87 13.19 -10.96
N THR A 234 14.36 12.14 -11.58
CA THR A 234 13.15 11.42 -11.14
C THR A 234 13.56 10.09 -10.52
N LEU A 235 13.11 9.81 -9.29
CA LEU A 235 13.31 8.53 -8.62
C LEU A 235 11.99 7.79 -8.52
N THR A 236 11.99 6.50 -8.86
CA THR A 236 10.83 5.62 -8.74
C THR A 236 11.23 4.24 -8.22
N GLY A 237 10.24 3.46 -7.81
CA GLY A 237 10.42 2.11 -7.30
C GLY A 237 9.72 1.91 -5.94
N PRO A 238 9.51 0.65 -5.52
CA PRO A 238 8.75 0.35 -4.30
C PRO A 238 9.30 1.02 -3.04
N GLY A 239 10.63 1.02 -2.85
CA GLY A 239 11.28 1.70 -1.73
C GLY A 239 11.09 3.22 -1.74
N VAL A 240 11.10 3.83 -2.93
CA VAL A 240 10.84 5.27 -3.11
C VAL A 240 9.41 5.60 -2.71
N PHE A 241 8.45 4.81 -3.19
CA PHE A 241 7.02 5.00 -2.86
C PHE A 241 6.74 4.79 -1.37
N ALA A 242 7.42 3.84 -0.72
CA ALA A 242 7.30 3.65 0.72
C ALA A 242 7.78 4.88 1.51
N VAL A 243 8.93 5.44 1.14
CA VAL A 243 9.47 6.67 1.74
C VAL A 243 8.56 7.86 1.49
N GLN A 244 8.10 8.09 0.24
CA GLN A 244 7.19 9.17 -0.10
C GLN A 244 5.87 9.05 0.64
N SER A 245 5.29 7.84 0.70
CA SER A 245 4.05 7.57 1.44
C SER A 245 4.20 7.91 2.92
N ARG A 246 5.30 7.51 3.56
CA ARG A 246 5.59 7.87 4.94
C ARG A 246 5.67 9.38 5.13
N GLN A 247 6.43 10.08 4.29
CA GLN A 247 6.59 11.53 4.36
C GLN A 247 5.26 12.26 4.16
N THR A 248 4.45 11.82 3.19
CA THR A 248 3.11 12.37 2.96
C THR A 248 2.22 12.15 4.17
N ILE A 249 2.17 10.93 4.73
CA ILE A 249 1.35 10.62 5.91
C ILE A 249 1.81 11.48 7.11
N GLU A 250 3.10 11.54 7.42
CA GLU A 250 3.63 12.31 8.56
C GLU A 250 3.35 13.81 8.42
N SER A 251 3.58 14.38 7.25
CA SER A 251 3.35 15.81 6.99
C SER A 251 1.86 16.15 7.02
N GLU A 252 1.01 15.34 6.38
CA GLU A 252 -0.43 15.55 6.34
C GLU A 252 -1.07 15.36 7.72
N VAL A 253 -0.72 14.29 8.44
CA VAL A 253 -1.22 14.05 9.80
C VAL A 253 -0.83 15.21 10.71
N SER A 254 0.41 15.70 10.64
CA SER A 254 0.87 16.85 11.44
C SER A 254 0.12 18.13 11.06
N ARG A 255 0.08 18.48 9.79
CA ARG A 255 -0.56 19.70 9.26
C ARG A 255 -2.04 19.74 9.59
N LEU A 256 -2.76 18.66 9.28
CA LEU A 256 -4.20 18.59 9.47
C LEU A 256 -4.59 18.46 10.95
N SER A 257 -3.78 17.77 11.77
CA SER A 257 -3.98 17.73 13.22
C SER A 257 -3.86 19.11 13.83
N ILE A 258 -2.82 19.86 13.48
CA ILE A 258 -2.64 21.25 13.94
C ILE A 258 -3.81 22.13 13.46
N ALA A 259 -4.20 22.04 12.20
CA ALA A 259 -5.31 22.80 11.65
C ALA A 259 -6.64 22.45 12.35
N SER A 260 -6.94 21.16 12.54
CA SER A 260 -8.15 20.70 13.24
C SER A 260 -8.18 21.17 14.69
N VAL A 261 -7.07 21.04 15.42
CA VAL A 261 -6.95 21.52 16.80
C VAL A 261 -7.16 23.03 16.87
N LEU A 262 -6.54 23.81 15.98
CA LEU A 262 -6.71 25.26 15.93
C LEU A 262 -8.15 25.67 15.67
N VAL A 263 -8.82 25.03 14.69
CA VAL A 263 -10.24 25.30 14.39
C VAL A 263 -11.13 24.95 15.57
N ILE A 264 -10.93 23.77 16.19
CA ILE A 264 -11.71 23.34 17.36
C ILE A 264 -11.47 24.26 18.57
N VAL A 265 -10.20 24.57 18.87
CA VAL A 265 -9.83 25.48 19.96
C VAL A 265 -10.45 26.86 19.76
N THR A 266 -10.37 27.40 18.53
CA THR A 266 -10.99 28.68 18.18
C THR A 266 -12.49 28.62 18.33
N LEU A 267 -13.16 27.58 17.83
CA LEU A 267 -14.61 27.40 17.96
C LEU A 267 -15.02 27.32 19.44
N LEU A 268 -14.33 26.50 20.25
CA LEU A 268 -14.62 26.37 21.67
C LEU A 268 -14.36 27.66 22.44
N LEU A 269 -13.31 28.41 22.08
CA LEU A 269 -13.00 29.70 22.69
C LEU A 269 -14.11 30.73 22.38
N VAL A 270 -14.60 30.75 21.14
CA VAL A 270 -15.74 31.61 20.75
C VAL A 270 -17.01 31.23 21.51
N VAL A 271 -17.24 29.93 21.69
CA VAL A 271 -18.43 29.38 22.40
C VAL A 271 -18.34 29.64 23.90
N TYR A 272 -17.22 29.27 24.51
CA TYR A 272 -17.09 29.33 25.97
C TYR A 272 -16.69 30.72 26.46
N ARG A 273 -15.92 31.47 25.67
CA ARG A 273 -15.26 32.73 26.06
C ARG A 273 -14.54 32.65 27.43
N SER A 274 -13.99 31.51 27.72
CA SER A 274 -13.29 31.19 28.95
C SER A 274 -12.16 30.20 28.67
N PHE A 275 -10.93 30.62 28.95
CA PHE A 275 -9.76 29.76 28.78
C PHE A 275 -9.80 28.55 29.71
N ALA A 276 -10.28 28.76 30.96
CA ALA A 276 -10.45 27.64 31.90
C ALA A 276 -11.45 26.60 31.37
N ALA A 277 -12.56 27.05 30.77
CA ALA A 277 -13.54 26.12 30.17
C ALA A 277 -12.96 25.37 28.96
N LEU A 278 -12.13 26.05 28.16
CA LEU A 278 -11.42 25.42 27.05
C LEU A 278 -10.49 24.30 27.54
N VAL A 279 -9.59 24.62 28.49
CA VAL A 279 -8.64 23.64 29.04
C VAL A 279 -9.37 22.45 29.68
N LEU A 280 -10.37 22.73 30.51
CA LEU A 280 -11.16 21.67 31.15
C LEU A 280 -11.96 20.84 30.12
N GLY A 281 -12.47 21.47 29.07
CA GLY A 281 -13.21 20.79 28.00
C GLY A 281 -12.34 19.85 27.18
N LEU A 282 -11.04 20.12 27.06
CA LEU A 282 -10.08 19.26 26.36
C LEU A 282 -9.53 18.10 27.22
N VAL A 283 -9.69 18.14 28.55
CA VAL A 283 -9.19 17.05 29.45
C VAL A 283 -9.73 15.67 29.07
N PRO A 284 -11.04 15.46 28.83
CA PRO A 284 -11.54 14.15 28.41
C PRO A 284 -10.94 13.67 27.09
N VAL A 285 -10.76 14.59 26.15
CA VAL A 285 -10.18 14.31 24.83
C VAL A 285 -8.73 13.86 24.94
N ALA A 286 -7.90 14.64 25.64
CA ALA A 286 -6.49 14.32 25.82
C ALA A 286 -6.30 13.00 26.60
N SER A 287 -7.14 12.77 27.62
CA SER A 287 -7.13 11.51 28.37
C SER A 287 -7.54 10.33 27.48
N GLY A 288 -8.59 10.52 26.67
CA GLY A 288 -9.06 9.50 25.73
C GLY A 288 -8.01 9.15 24.68
N ALA A 289 -7.40 10.14 24.07
CA ALA A 289 -6.36 9.94 23.06
C ALA A 289 -5.14 9.19 23.62
N LEU A 290 -4.65 9.61 24.80
CA LEU A 290 -3.50 8.96 25.43
C LEU A 290 -3.75 7.50 25.78
N VAL A 291 -4.93 7.19 26.37
CA VAL A 291 -5.32 5.82 26.71
C VAL A 291 -5.58 4.99 25.46
N ALA A 292 -6.14 5.59 24.41
CA ALA A 292 -6.39 4.91 23.13
C ALA A 292 -5.09 4.46 22.46
N VAL A 293 -4.07 5.35 22.37
CA VAL A 293 -2.75 5.00 21.83
C VAL A 293 -2.12 3.87 22.66
N ALA A 294 -2.16 3.98 24.00
CA ALA A 294 -1.63 2.95 24.88
C ALA A 294 -2.34 1.60 24.70
N ALA A 295 -3.67 1.60 24.54
CA ALA A 295 -4.45 0.38 24.30
C ALA A 295 -4.09 -0.29 22.98
N VAL A 296 -3.93 0.49 21.90
CA VAL A 296 -3.49 -0.04 20.59
C VAL A 296 -2.07 -0.59 20.68
N SER A 297 -1.15 0.12 21.34
CA SER A 297 0.22 -0.34 21.55
C SER A 297 0.28 -1.67 22.29
N LEU A 298 -0.52 -1.83 23.35
CA LEU A 298 -0.59 -3.07 24.14
C LEU A 298 -1.28 -4.21 23.39
N GLY A 299 -2.26 -3.90 22.54
CA GLY A 299 -3.04 -4.90 21.79
C GLY A 299 -2.34 -5.41 20.54
N PHE A 300 -1.61 -4.55 19.83
CA PHE A 300 -1.02 -4.85 18.54
C PHE A 300 0.52 -4.75 18.51
N GLY A 301 1.15 -4.26 19.58
CA GLY A 301 2.59 -4.06 19.67
C GLY A 301 3.13 -2.84 18.90
N VAL A 302 2.47 -2.44 17.83
CA VAL A 302 2.85 -1.33 16.94
C VAL A 302 1.64 -0.44 16.67
N VAL A 303 1.85 0.87 16.58
CA VAL A 303 0.80 1.84 16.25
C VAL A 303 1.05 2.42 14.86
N HIS A 304 0.08 2.29 13.97
CA HIS A 304 0.18 2.83 12.61
C HIS A 304 -0.10 4.34 12.59
N GLY A 305 0.65 5.07 11.76
CA GLY A 305 0.48 6.51 11.57
C GLY A 305 -0.93 6.92 11.16
N ILE A 306 -1.62 6.08 10.39
CA ILE A 306 -3.04 6.26 10.03
C ILE A 306 -3.94 6.23 11.28
N THR A 307 -3.67 5.35 12.24
CA THR A 307 -4.41 5.28 13.50
C THR A 307 -4.24 6.57 14.32
N LEU A 308 -3.04 7.18 14.30
CA LEU A 308 -2.80 8.50 14.91
C LEU A 308 -3.55 9.61 14.17
N GLY A 309 -3.53 9.61 12.84
CA GLY A 309 -4.30 10.55 12.03
C GLY A 309 -5.79 10.47 12.32
N PHE A 310 -6.30 9.25 12.54
CA PHE A 310 -7.67 9.03 12.99
C PHE A 310 -7.92 9.53 14.43
N GLY A 311 -6.89 9.70 15.22
CA GLY A 311 -6.98 10.29 16.56
C GLY A 311 -7.60 11.68 16.58
N THR A 312 -7.46 12.46 15.52
CA THR A 312 -8.12 13.75 15.35
C THR A 312 -9.65 13.62 15.29
N THR A 313 -10.15 12.49 14.80
CA THR A 313 -11.59 12.21 14.71
C THR A 313 -12.21 11.98 16.09
N LEU A 314 -11.46 11.33 16.99
CA LEU A 314 -11.86 11.15 18.38
C LEU A 314 -12.05 12.50 19.10
N ILE A 315 -11.25 13.54 18.70
CA ILE A 315 -11.41 14.89 19.25
C ILE A 315 -12.81 15.42 18.94
N GLY A 316 -13.31 15.22 17.71
CA GLY A 316 -14.63 15.69 17.28
C GLY A 316 -15.76 15.08 18.11
N GLU A 317 -15.70 13.79 18.43
CA GLU A 317 -16.76 13.10 19.18
C GLU A 317 -16.60 13.24 20.71
N ALA A 318 -15.38 13.19 21.24
CA ALA A 318 -15.12 13.26 22.66
C ALA A 318 -15.34 14.68 23.25
N VAL A 319 -15.12 15.73 22.45
CA VAL A 319 -15.40 17.12 22.87
C VAL A 319 -16.89 17.34 23.15
N ASP A 320 -17.78 16.65 22.45
CA ASP A 320 -19.23 16.76 22.60
C ASP A 320 -19.69 16.51 24.03
N TYR A 321 -19.09 15.55 24.72
CA TYR A 321 -19.43 15.24 26.11
C TYR A 321 -19.16 16.42 27.04
N SER A 322 -18.07 17.16 26.83
CA SER A 322 -17.74 18.39 27.56
C SER A 322 -18.72 19.52 27.24
N ILE A 323 -19.09 19.67 25.96
CA ILE A 323 -20.07 20.68 25.51
C ILE A 323 -21.42 20.42 26.17
N TYR A 324 -21.88 19.16 26.19
CA TYR A 324 -23.14 18.80 26.82
C TYR A 324 -23.11 19.11 28.33
N LEU A 325 -22.02 18.74 29.02
CA LEU A 325 -21.91 19.06 30.46
C LEU A 325 -21.94 20.57 30.71
N PHE A 326 -21.12 21.35 30.03
CA PHE A 326 -20.95 22.79 30.30
C PHE A 326 -22.19 23.61 29.92
N VAL A 327 -22.80 23.34 28.74
CA VAL A 327 -23.95 24.13 28.28
C VAL A 327 -25.22 23.76 28.98
N GLN A 328 -25.45 22.46 29.28
CA GLN A 328 -26.72 22.00 29.84
C GLN A 328 -26.75 22.06 31.38
N SER A 329 -25.63 21.94 32.10
CA SER A 329 -25.61 21.99 33.57
C SER A 329 -25.94 23.35 34.14
N ARG A 330 -25.70 24.43 33.39
CA ARG A 330 -25.90 25.83 33.84
C ARG A 330 -27.33 26.18 34.24
N GLN A 331 -28.33 25.56 33.62
CA GLN A 331 -29.75 25.89 33.92
C GLN A 331 -30.27 25.42 35.26
N ARG A 332 -29.57 24.53 35.94
CA ARG A 332 -30.08 23.81 37.11
C ARG A 332 -29.50 24.26 38.43
N GLY A 333 -28.76 25.37 38.41
CA GLY A 333 -28.17 25.99 39.60
C GLY A 333 -26.65 25.88 39.64
N PRO A 334 -26.01 26.70 40.43
CA PRO A 334 -24.55 26.66 40.62
C PRO A 334 -24.09 25.45 41.43
N GLY A 335 -22.91 24.91 41.11
CA GLY A 335 -22.23 23.92 41.90
C GLY A 335 -22.74 22.47 41.77
N GLU A 336 -22.54 21.68 42.79
CA GLU A 336 -22.81 20.23 42.81
C GLU A 336 -24.28 19.87 42.52
N ALA A 337 -25.25 20.66 42.94
CA ALA A 337 -26.68 20.40 42.72
C ALA A 337 -27.07 20.44 41.23
N GLY A 338 -26.49 21.37 40.47
CA GLY A 338 -26.70 21.46 38.99
C GLY A 338 -26.08 20.30 38.22
N GLN A 339 -24.90 19.86 38.68
CA GLN A 339 -24.20 18.72 38.07
C GLN A 339 -24.92 17.38 38.35
N ASP A 340 -25.38 17.15 39.57
CA ASP A 340 -26.13 15.93 39.95
C ASP A 340 -27.49 15.87 39.19
N ALA A 341 -28.14 17.01 38.98
CA ALA A 341 -29.36 17.07 38.19
C ALA A 341 -29.11 16.77 36.69
N TRP A 342 -28.02 17.33 36.10
CA TRP A 342 -27.62 17.03 34.73
C TRP A 342 -27.31 15.54 34.56
N ILE A 343 -26.56 14.94 35.47
CA ILE A 343 -26.22 13.53 35.45
C ILE A 343 -27.48 12.65 35.42
N ARG A 344 -28.45 12.93 36.21
CA ARG A 344 -29.69 12.13 36.26
C ARG A 344 -30.53 12.24 35.01
N GLU A 345 -30.52 13.40 34.35
CA GLU A 345 -31.43 13.68 33.25
C GLU A 345 -30.82 13.39 31.88
N PHE A 346 -29.58 13.77 31.65
CA PHE A 346 -28.95 13.67 30.31
C PHE A 346 -27.98 12.52 30.17
N TRP A 347 -27.35 12.07 31.25
CA TRP A 347 -26.37 11.00 31.22
C TRP A 347 -26.90 9.70 30.58
N PRO A 348 -28.13 9.23 30.81
CA PRO A 348 -28.65 8.03 30.15
C PRO A 348 -28.68 8.14 28.63
N THR A 349 -29.00 9.34 28.08
CA THR A 349 -29.00 9.59 26.66
C THR A 349 -27.58 9.62 26.07
N ILE A 350 -26.65 10.27 26.79
CA ILE A 350 -25.23 10.31 26.39
C ILE A 350 -24.64 8.90 26.46
N LEU A 351 -24.92 8.15 27.52
CA LEU A 351 -24.45 6.77 27.68
C LEU A 351 -24.97 5.87 26.57
N LEU A 352 -26.24 5.98 26.18
CA LEU A 352 -26.81 5.21 25.09
C LEU A 352 -26.12 5.57 23.74
N GLY A 353 -25.89 6.87 23.48
CA GLY A 353 -25.14 7.31 22.31
C GLY A 353 -23.70 6.79 22.31
N THR A 354 -23.00 6.85 23.45
CA THR A 354 -21.65 6.27 23.58
C THR A 354 -21.67 4.76 23.33
N LEU A 355 -22.65 4.04 23.83
CA LEU A 355 -22.80 2.60 23.61
C LEU A 355 -23.07 2.26 22.14
N THR A 356 -23.90 3.06 21.45
CA THR A 356 -24.11 2.87 19.99
C THR A 356 -22.82 3.07 19.21
N SER A 357 -22.00 4.07 19.55
CA SER A 357 -20.68 4.27 18.96
C SER A 357 -19.72 3.11 19.25
N ILE A 358 -19.67 2.64 20.51
CA ILE A 358 -18.82 1.48 20.90
C ILE A 358 -19.23 0.23 20.12
N VAL A 359 -20.53 -0.06 20.01
CA VAL A 359 -21.02 -1.21 19.23
C VAL A 359 -20.67 -1.08 17.76
N GLY A 360 -20.81 0.13 17.18
CA GLY A 360 -20.38 0.41 15.82
C GLY A 360 -18.89 0.14 15.61
N PHE A 361 -18.03 0.67 16.48
CA PHE A 361 -16.59 0.44 16.40
C PHE A 361 -16.16 -0.99 16.73
N SER A 362 -16.93 -1.72 17.53
CA SER A 362 -16.65 -3.13 17.82
C SER A 362 -16.75 -4.00 16.57
N SER A 363 -17.55 -3.60 15.59
CA SER A 363 -17.60 -4.32 14.30
C SER A 363 -16.28 -4.24 13.54
N LEU A 364 -15.50 -3.16 13.70
CA LEU A 364 -14.19 -3.00 13.08
C LEU A 364 -13.12 -3.92 13.72
N LEU A 365 -13.27 -4.28 15.00
CA LEU A 365 -12.37 -5.23 15.67
C LEU A 365 -12.44 -6.64 15.05
N LEU A 366 -13.57 -6.99 14.44
CA LEU A 366 -13.80 -8.29 13.81
C LEU A 366 -13.23 -8.35 12.38
N SER A 367 -12.70 -7.25 11.85
CA SER A 367 -12.11 -7.20 10.53
C SER A 367 -10.76 -7.93 10.50
N SER A 368 -10.54 -8.77 9.50
CA SER A 368 -9.23 -9.37 9.22
C SER A 368 -8.19 -8.34 8.72
N PHE A 369 -8.62 -7.12 8.44
CA PHE A 369 -7.76 -6.00 8.06
C PHE A 369 -7.20 -5.31 9.31
N PRO A 370 -5.90 -5.47 9.66
CA PRO A 370 -5.35 -5.02 10.95
C PRO A 370 -5.52 -3.53 11.23
N GLY A 371 -5.44 -2.69 10.18
CA GLY A 371 -5.64 -1.25 10.33
C GLY A 371 -7.03 -0.88 10.83
N LEU A 372 -8.09 -1.59 10.37
CA LEU A 372 -9.46 -1.38 10.85
C LEU A 372 -9.62 -1.82 12.30
N ALA A 373 -9.03 -2.95 12.66
CA ALA A 373 -9.06 -3.45 14.03
C ALA A 373 -8.37 -2.47 15.00
N GLN A 374 -7.23 -1.88 14.61
CA GLN A 374 -6.59 -0.83 15.41
C GLN A 374 -7.46 0.41 15.57
N LEU A 375 -8.12 0.86 14.49
CA LEU A 375 -9.04 1.99 14.52
C LEU A 375 -10.23 1.72 15.44
N GLY A 376 -10.78 0.49 15.39
CA GLY A 376 -11.85 0.06 16.29
C GLY A 376 -11.42 0.12 17.75
N LEU A 377 -10.27 -0.48 18.11
CA LEU A 377 -9.75 -0.47 19.47
C LEU A 377 -9.45 0.95 19.96
N TYR A 378 -8.81 1.76 19.13
CA TYR A 378 -8.50 3.16 19.42
C TYR A 378 -9.77 3.94 19.76
N SER A 379 -10.81 3.84 18.94
CA SER A 379 -12.06 4.56 19.10
C SER A 379 -12.81 4.12 20.34
N ILE A 380 -12.92 2.82 20.60
CA ILE A 380 -13.60 2.28 21.78
C ILE A 380 -12.92 2.75 23.05
N CYS A 381 -11.60 2.54 23.19
CA CYS A 381 -10.86 2.91 24.40
C CYS A 381 -10.86 4.43 24.61
N GLY A 382 -10.74 5.21 23.52
CA GLY A 382 -10.79 6.66 23.58
C GLY A 382 -12.15 7.19 24.03
N LEU A 383 -13.25 6.71 23.43
CA LEU A 383 -14.60 7.11 23.81
C LEU A 383 -14.97 6.72 25.24
N VAL A 384 -14.69 5.47 25.62
CA VAL A 384 -14.94 4.99 26.99
C VAL A 384 -14.21 5.87 28.01
N THR A 385 -12.94 6.17 27.72
CA THR A 385 -12.13 7.03 28.60
C THR A 385 -12.68 8.45 28.65
N ALA A 386 -12.99 9.05 27.50
CA ALA A 386 -13.55 10.41 27.43
C ALA A 386 -14.89 10.52 28.16
N ALA A 387 -15.78 9.56 27.96
CA ALA A 387 -17.06 9.48 28.68
C ALA A 387 -16.87 9.31 30.18
N ALA A 388 -15.96 8.41 30.61
CA ALA A 388 -15.66 8.19 32.04
C ALA A 388 -15.04 9.45 32.69
N VAL A 389 -14.10 10.10 32.02
CA VAL A 389 -13.49 11.36 32.49
C VAL A 389 -14.53 12.46 32.60
N THR A 390 -15.41 12.61 31.61
CA THR A 390 -16.50 13.59 31.65
C THR A 390 -17.47 13.30 32.77
N ARG A 391 -17.77 12.04 33.08
CA ARG A 391 -18.71 11.64 34.11
C ARG A 391 -18.14 11.74 35.53
N PHE A 392 -16.88 11.32 35.72
CA PHE A 392 -16.31 11.11 37.03
C PHE A 392 -15.23 12.11 37.40
N VAL A 393 -14.43 12.61 36.46
CA VAL A 393 -13.28 13.49 36.71
C VAL A 393 -13.66 14.95 36.50
N LEU A 394 -14.21 15.29 35.33
CA LEU A 394 -14.49 16.66 34.94
C LEU A 394 -15.37 17.45 35.96
N PRO A 395 -16.45 16.87 36.51
CA PRO A 395 -17.26 17.57 37.52
C PRO A 395 -16.48 17.94 38.82
N ARG A 396 -15.38 17.21 39.08
CA ARG A 396 -14.53 17.46 40.27
C ARG A 396 -13.44 18.47 40.03
N LEU A 397 -13.07 18.67 38.75
CA LEU A 397 -12.09 19.68 38.34
C LEU A 397 -12.73 21.05 38.11
N LEU A 398 -14.06 21.13 37.99
CA LEU A 398 -14.77 22.36 37.72
C LEU A 398 -14.72 23.30 38.97
N PRO A 399 -14.28 24.56 38.84
CA PRO A 399 -14.36 25.56 39.88
C PRO A 399 -15.83 25.79 40.30
N ARG A 400 -16.03 26.14 41.59
CA ARG A 400 -17.39 26.40 42.12
C ARG A 400 -18.09 27.56 41.46
N ASP A 401 -17.33 28.55 40.97
CA ASP A 401 -17.83 29.74 40.28
C ASP A 401 -17.72 29.63 38.74
N PHE A 402 -17.63 28.37 38.23
CA PHE A 402 -17.48 28.15 36.80
C PHE A 402 -18.67 28.70 36.04
N ARG A 403 -18.41 29.62 35.13
CA ARG A 403 -19.42 30.24 34.25
C ARG A 403 -18.92 30.25 32.80
N ILE A 404 -19.79 29.89 31.88
CA ILE A 404 -19.62 30.07 30.44
C ILE A 404 -20.53 31.19 29.96
N ARG A 405 -20.31 31.71 28.75
CA ARG A 405 -21.17 32.72 28.14
C ARG A 405 -22.65 32.29 28.12
N ASP A 406 -23.54 33.27 28.21
CA ASP A 406 -24.97 33.04 27.99
C ASP A 406 -25.26 32.77 26.52
N VAL A 407 -25.71 31.55 26.21
CA VAL A 407 -26.08 31.10 24.85
C VAL A 407 -27.62 31.06 24.65
N SER A 408 -28.38 31.63 25.60
CA SER A 408 -29.87 31.59 25.60
C SER A 408 -30.46 32.26 24.34
N VAL A 409 -29.90 33.39 23.93
CA VAL A 409 -30.35 34.14 22.73
C VAL A 409 -30.20 33.31 21.46
N MET A 410 -29.06 32.61 21.32
CA MET A 410 -28.85 31.75 20.18
C MET A 410 -29.72 30.50 20.27
N GLY A 411 -29.88 29.94 21.47
CA GLY A 411 -30.75 28.81 21.73
C GLY A 411 -32.23 29.10 21.41
N SER A 412 -32.71 30.30 21.72
CA SER A 412 -34.10 30.72 21.38
C SER A 412 -34.32 30.83 19.87
N ARG A 413 -33.34 31.39 19.11
CA ARG A 413 -33.40 31.40 17.63
C ARG A 413 -33.40 29.99 17.04
N LEU A 414 -32.53 29.10 17.58
CA LEU A 414 -32.51 27.70 17.16
C LEU A 414 -33.81 26.97 17.50
N ALA A 415 -34.43 27.27 18.63
CA ALA A 415 -35.71 26.68 19.00
C ALA A 415 -36.83 27.12 18.04
N LEU A 416 -36.80 28.37 17.56
CA LEU A 416 -37.70 28.82 16.50
C LEU A 416 -37.47 28.10 15.17
N ALA A 417 -36.21 27.95 14.78
CA ALA A 417 -35.85 27.21 13.57
C ALA A 417 -36.23 25.71 13.68
N ALA A 418 -35.97 25.06 14.82
CA ALA A 418 -36.33 23.68 15.08
C ALA A 418 -37.85 23.43 15.04
N ARG A 419 -38.69 24.41 15.46
CA ARG A 419 -40.13 24.32 15.33
C ARG A 419 -40.60 24.32 13.84
N GLY A 420 -39.81 24.94 12.97
CA GLY A 420 -40.03 24.93 11.51
C GLY A 420 -39.53 23.65 10.82
N ALA A 421 -38.57 22.93 11.44
CA ALA A 421 -37.93 21.78 10.84
C ALA A 421 -38.87 20.66 10.36
N PRO A 422 -40.00 20.33 11.04
CA PRO A 422 -40.96 19.34 10.55
C PRO A 422 -41.61 19.71 9.20
N ARG A 423 -41.59 20.98 8.78
CA ARG A 423 -42.08 21.40 7.46
C ARG A 423 -41.18 20.94 6.34
N LEU A 424 -39.88 20.76 6.64
CA LEU A 424 -38.87 20.28 5.70
C LEU A 424 -38.89 18.76 5.50
N ARG A 425 -39.70 18.01 6.26
CA ARG A 425 -39.72 16.53 6.19
C ARG A 425 -40.03 15.99 4.79
N TRP A 426 -40.94 16.65 4.04
CA TRP A 426 -41.28 16.19 2.71
C TRP A 426 -40.18 16.43 1.67
N PRO A 427 -39.58 17.65 1.54
CA PRO A 427 -38.45 17.86 0.65
C PRO A 427 -37.22 17.03 1.06
N LEU A 428 -36.95 16.84 2.35
CA LEU A 428 -35.85 15.98 2.81
C LEU A 428 -36.11 14.48 2.52
N LEU A 429 -37.35 14.03 2.64
CA LEU A 429 -37.75 12.67 2.24
C LEU A 429 -37.58 12.47 0.74
N ALA A 430 -38.02 13.45 -0.08
CA ALA A 430 -37.82 13.42 -1.51
C ALA A 430 -36.33 13.38 -1.88
N LEU A 431 -35.51 14.16 -1.19
CA LEU A 431 -34.04 14.13 -1.35
C LEU A 431 -33.45 12.74 -1.01
N ALA A 432 -33.86 12.16 0.11
CA ALA A 432 -33.41 10.83 0.51
C ALA A 432 -33.84 9.74 -0.48
N LEU A 433 -35.08 9.81 -0.99
CA LEU A 433 -35.56 8.89 -2.01
C LEU A 433 -34.80 9.06 -3.34
N ALA A 434 -34.56 10.29 -3.76
CA ALA A 434 -33.75 10.58 -4.95
C ALA A 434 -32.32 10.06 -4.79
N ALA A 435 -31.72 10.20 -3.60
CA ALA A 435 -30.43 9.65 -3.27
C ALA A 435 -30.43 8.10 -3.36
N CYS A 436 -31.45 7.44 -2.82
CA CYS A 436 -31.59 5.98 -2.92
C CYS A 436 -31.71 5.51 -4.39
N VAL A 437 -32.48 6.22 -5.21
CA VAL A 437 -32.63 5.93 -6.64
C VAL A 437 -31.28 6.07 -7.35
N LEU A 438 -30.55 7.14 -7.09
CA LEU A 438 -29.24 7.38 -7.69
C LEU A 438 -28.22 6.31 -7.29
N VAL A 439 -28.15 5.96 -6.02
CA VAL A 439 -27.29 4.89 -5.51
C VAL A 439 -27.64 3.55 -6.19
N PHE A 440 -28.92 3.25 -6.35
CA PHE A 440 -29.37 2.03 -7.02
C PHE A 440 -29.00 2.02 -8.51
N GLN A 441 -29.12 3.15 -9.20
CA GLN A 441 -28.73 3.28 -10.61
C GLN A 441 -27.21 3.10 -10.83
N GLN A 442 -26.40 3.52 -9.85
CA GLN A 442 -24.94 3.45 -9.96
C GLN A 442 -24.32 2.26 -9.20
N ARG A 443 -25.12 1.32 -8.70
CA ARG A 443 -24.68 0.22 -7.83
C ARG A 443 -23.48 -0.56 -8.37
N ASP A 444 -23.40 -0.78 -9.69
CA ASP A 444 -22.36 -1.57 -10.33
C ASP A 444 -21.02 -0.81 -10.46
N ARG A 445 -21.04 0.52 -10.27
CA ARG A 445 -19.85 1.40 -10.33
C ARG A 445 -19.53 2.03 -8.98
N LEU A 446 -20.33 1.72 -7.96
CA LEU A 446 -20.27 2.40 -6.66
C LEU A 446 -18.96 2.11 -5.91
N TRP A 447 -18.48 0.87 -5.98
CA TRP A 447 -17.31 0.42 -5.24
C TRP A 447 -16.05 0.42 -6.09
N ASN A 448 -14.94 0.86 -5.51
CA ASN A 448 -13.62 0.61 -6.04
C ASN A 448 -13.15 -0.77 -5.54
N THR A 449 -12.67 -1.59 -6.46
CA THR A 449 -12.18 -2.95 -6.18
C THR A 449 -10.66 -3.07 -6.30
N GLU A 450 -9.96 -1.96 -6.57
CA GLU A 450 -8.51 -1.93 -6.74
C GLU A 450 -7.80 -1.57 -5.44
N LEU A 451 -6.82 -2.38 -5.05
CA LEU A 451 -5.99 -2.13 -3.85
C LEU A 451 -5.19 -0.83 -3.98
N SER A 452 -4.78 -0.46 -5.20
CA SER A 452 -4.06 0.78 -5.50
C SER A 452 -4.76 2.05 -5.03
N SER A 453 -6.10 2.02 -4.92
CA SER A 453 -6.91 3.13 -4.42
C SER A 453 -6.67 3.51 -2.95
N LEU A 454 -5.99 2.66 -2.20
CA LEU A 454 -5.58 2.93 -0.82
C LEU A 454 -4.19 3.58 -0.72
N SER A 455 -3.42 3.57 -1.80
CA SER A 455 -2.06 4.11 -1.84
C SER A 455 -2.08 5.64 -1.92
N PRO A 456 -1.25 6.35 -1.13
CA PRO A 456 -1.08 7.79 -1.26
C PRO A 456 -0.15 8.20 -2.40
N VAL A 457 0.36 7.24 -3.20
CA VAL A 457 1.22 7.50 -4.37
C VAL A 457 0.40 8.15 -5.47
N SER A 458 0.87 9.30 -5.98
CA SER A 458 0.15 10.03 -7.01
C SER A 458 0.10 9.26 -8.34
N GLU A 459 -0.94 9.51 -9.15
CA GLU A 459 -1.03 8.94 -10.53
C GLU A 459 0.17 9.36 -11.39
N ALA A 460 0.74 10.56 -11.15
CA ALA A 460 1.92 11.05 -11.85
C ALA A 460 3.16 10.22 -11.53
N ASP A 461 3.37 9.85 -10.26
CA ASP A 461 4.49 9.02 -9.83
C ASP A 461 4.36 7.58 -10.35
N GLN A 462 3.14 7.02 -10.33
CA GLN A 462 2.86 5.71 -10.92
C GLN A 462 3.12 5.71 -12.43
N ALA A 463 2.72 6.76 -13.13
CA ALA A 463 2.99 6.92 -14.56
C ALA A 463 4.50 7.11 -14.85
N ALA A 464 5.24 7.79 -13.98
CA ALA A 464 6.69 7.91 -14.08
C ALA A 464 7.39 6.56 -13.90
N ASP A 465 6.96 5.75 -12.92
CA ASP A 465 7.47 4.39 -12.70
C ASP A 465 7.23 3.51 -13.94
N ALA A 466 6.01 3.49 -14.45
CA ALA A 466 5.66 2.72 -15.64
C ALA A 466 6.52 3.12 -16.84
N ARG A 467 6.78 4.42 -17.05
CA ARG A 467 7.64 4.92 -18.12
C ARG A 467 9.08 4.46 -17.97
N LEU A 468 9.69 4.63 -16.77
CA LEU A 468 11.09 4.24 -16.55
C LEU A 468 11.28 2.72 -16.66
N ARG A 469 10.29 1.93 -16.22
CA ARG A 469 10.30 0.46 -16.42
C ARG A 469 10.24 0.12 -17.90
N ALA A 470 9.37 0.77 -18.67
CA ALA A 470 9.27 0.56 -20.11
C ALA A 470 10.56 0.94 -20.85
N ASP A 471 11.24 2.03 -20.43
CA ASP A 471 12.52 2.45 -21.00
C ASP A 471 13.64 1.42 -20.75
N LEU A 472 13.62 0.74 -19.60
CA LEU A 472 14.55 -0.36 -19.29
C LEU A 472 14.16 -1.69 -19.96
N GLY A 473 12.98 -1.76 -20.56
CA GLY A 473 12.46 -3.03 -21.04
C GLY A 473 12.26 -4.06 -19.94
N ALA A 474 12.14 -3.58 -18.68
CA ALA A 474 11.87 -4.45 -17.55
C ALA A 474 10.51 -5.13 -17.75
N PRO A 475 10.40 -6.46 -17.57
CA PRO A 475 9.12 -7.13 -17.66
C PRO A 475 8.15 -6.51 -16.67
N ASP A 476 6.90 -6.33 -17.12
CA ASP A 476 5.83 -6.01 -16.20
C ASP A 476 5.72 -7.20 -15.22
N VAL A 477 6.03 -6.96 -13.95
CA VAL A 477 6.08 -8.01 -12.92
C VAL A 477 4.68 -8.53 -12.57
N ARG A 478 3.68 -8.22 -13.39
CA ARG A 478 2.31 -8.65 -13.20
C ARG A 478 2.14 -10.16 -13.18
N TYR A 479 2.80 -10.85 -14.12
CA TYR A 479 2.69 -12.30 -14.26
C TYR A 479 3.98 -12.99 -13.84
N MET A 480 3.84 -14.01 -13.01
CA MET A 480 4.98 -14.77 -12.49
C MET A 480 4.62 -16.23 -12.30
N VAL A 481 5.55 -17.11 -12.61
CA VAL A 481 5.51 -18.51 -12.15
C VAL A 481 6.55 -18.66 -11.04
N VAL A 482 6.14 -19.19 -9.90
CA VAL A 482 7.05 -19.50 -8.79
C VAL A 482 7.21 -20.99 -8.68
N VAL A 483 8.44 -21.46 -8.82
CA VAL A 483 8.78 -22.88 -8.75
C VAL A 483 9.47 -23.15 -7.40
N PRO A 484 8.78 -23.76 -6.43
CA PRO A 484 9.38 -24.11 -5.14
C PRO A 484 10.28 -25.34 -5.25
N GLY A 485 11.20 -25.48 -4.29
CA GLY A 485 12.01 -26.66 -4.12
C GLY A 485 12.54 -26.80 -2.69
N PRO A 486 12.86 -28.01 -2.22
CA PRO A 486 13.49 -28.19 -0.89
C PRO A 486 14.89 -27.58 -0.78
N GLY A 487 15.42 -27.04 -1.87
CA GLY A 487 16.70 -26.28 -1.92
C GLY A 487 16.88 -25.65 -3.29
N GLN A 488 17.93 -24.84 -3.47
CA GLN A 488 18.23 -24.11 -4.69
C GLN A 488 18.32 -25.03 -5.93
N GLN A 489 18.99 -26.18 -5.81
CA GLN A 489 19.17 -27.09 -6.93
C GLN A 489 17.87 -27.71 -7.43
N GLN A 490 16.95 -28.05 -6.52
CA GLN A 490 15.63 -28.57 -6.89
C GLN A 490 14.74 -27.48 -7.50
N ALA A 491 14.85 -26.24 -7.00
CA ALA A 491 14.15 -25.10 -7.60
C ALA A 491 14.65 -24.83 -9.03
N LEU A 492 15.98 -24.84 -9.25
CA LEU A 492 16.60 -24.71 -10.57
C LEU A 492 16.14 -25.83 -11.52
N ALA A 493 16.24 -27.09 -11.10
CA ALA A 493 15.81 -28.23 -11.91
C ALA A 493 14.30 -28.20 -12.20
N GLY A 494 13.51 -27.65 -11.27
CA GLY A 494 12.08 -27.40 -11.49
C GLY A 494 11.84 -26.29 -12.51
N ALA A 495 12.57 -25.19 -12.40
CA ALA A 495 12.49 -24.07 -13.34
C ALA A 495 12.86 -24.50 -14.77
N GLU A 496 13.89 -25.35 -14.93
CA GLU A 496 14.28 -25.91 -16.22
C GLU A 496 13.18 -26.75 -16.87
N ARG A 497 12.44 -27.56 -16.10
CA ARG A 497 11.30 -28.34 -16.61
C ARG A 497 10.16 -27.44 -17.06
N VAL A 498 9.85 -26.42 -16.27
CA VAL A 498 8.81 -25.44 -16.61
C VAL A 498 9.21 -24.64 -17.83
N ALA A 499 10.49 -24.27 -17.95
CA ALA A 499 11.04 -23.47 -19.05
C ALA A 499 10.76 -24.10 -20.42
N VAL A 500 10.85 -25.42 -20.58
CA VAL A 500 10.56 -26.13 -21.84
C VAL A 500 9.13 -25.85 -22.33
N HIS A 501 8.17 -25.80 -21.42
CA HIS A 501 6.76 -25.52 -21.75
C HIS A 501 6.50 -24.03 -21.95
N LEU A 502 7.24 -23.15 -21.26
CA LEU A 502 7.17 -21.70 -21.49
C LEU A 502 7.78 -21.31 -22.82
N ASP A 503 8.87 -21.97 -23.27
CA ASP A 503 9.46 -21.77 -24.59
C ASP A 503 8.44 -22.06 -25.69
N ALA A 504 7.66 -23.14 -25.56
CA ALA A 504 6.57 -23.43 -26.48
C ALA A 504 5.49 -22.33 -26.53
N LEU A 505 5.19 -21.69 -25.40
CA LEU A 505 4.25 -20.55 -25.37
C LEU A 505 4.85 -19.29 -26.01
N VAL A 506 6.17 -19.10 -25.95
CA VAL A 506 6.86 -18.03 -26.66
C VAL A 506 6.82 -18.28 -28.18
N GLU A 507 7.08 -19.50 -28.62
CA GLU A 507 6.99 -19.88 -30.03
C GLU A 507 5.56 -19.73 -30.59
N GLN A 508 4.54 -20.01 -29.77
CA GLN A 508 3.12 -19.82 -30.10
C GLN A 508 2.69 -18.35 -30.11
N GLY A 509 3.53 -17.42 -29.65
CA GLY A 509 3.22 -16.00 -29.56
C GLY A 509 2.23 -15.63 -28.44
N VAL A 510 2.06 -16.50 -27.44
CA VAL A 510 1.29 -16.23 -26.23
C VAL A 510 2.11 -15.41 -25.24
N LEU A 511 3.40 -15.72 -25.10
CA LEU A 511 4.37 -14.96 -24.33
C LEU A 511 5.33 -14.25 -25.30
N ALA A 512 5.70 -13.00 -24.97
CA ALA A 512 6.81 -12.30 -25.62
C ALA A 512 8.15 -12.80 -25.08
N GLY A 513 8.18 -13.35 -23.86
CA GLY A 513 9.35 -13.90 -23.22
C GLY A 513 9.12 -14.14 -21.73
N TYR A 514 10.15 -14.68 -21.08
CA TYR A 514 10.17 -14.87 -19.63
C TYR A 514 11.64 -14.84 -19.15
N GLU A 515 11.84 -14.63 -17.84
CA GLU A 515 13.14 -14.71 -17.20
C GLU A 515 13.27 -16.00 -16.37
N SER A 516 14.48 -16.58 -16.34
CA SER A 516 14.76 -17.80 -15.55
C SER A 516 16.19 -17.77 -14.99
N PRO A 517 16.41 -18.14 -13.73
CA PRO A 517 17.76 -18.24 -13.19
C PRO A 517 18.61 -19.31 -13.88
N SER A 518 17.99 -20.33 -14.44
CA SER A 518 18.69 -21.43 -15.15
C SER A 518 19.37 -21.01 -16.46
N ARG A 519 19.05 -19.81 -16.99
CA ARG A 519 19.76 -19.22 -18.12
C ARG A 519 21.20 -18.84 -17.75
N TYR A 520 21.41 -18.44 -16.51
CA TYR A 520 22.68 -17.94 -16.00
C TYR A 520 23.41 -19.01 -15.19
N LEU A 521 22.65 -19.85 -14.50
CA LEU A 521 23.15 -20.94 -13.65
C LEU A 521 22.24 -22.17 -13.78
N PRO A 522 22.51 -23.08 -14.73
CA PRO A 522 21.75 -24.33 -14.84
C PRO A 522 21.92 -25.24 -13.61
N SER A 523 20.96 -26.10 -13.36
CA SER A 523 21.10 -27.09 -12.28
C SER A 523 22.31 -28.00 -12.49
N ILE A 524 22.89 -28.50 -11.40
CA ILE A 524 24.02 -29.45 -11.48
C ILE A 524 23.67 -30.66 -12.32
N ALA A 525 22.41 -31.11 -12.27
CA ALA A 525 21.93 -32.23 -13.09
C ALA A 525 22.01 -31.89 -14.59
N THR A 526 21.56 -30.72 -15.02
CA THR A 526 21.63 -30.24 -16.40
C THR A 526 23.08 -30.04 -16.84
N GLN A 527 23.93 -29.43 -16.00
CA GLN A 527 25.34 -29.26 -16.32
C GLN A 527 26.04 -30.62 -16.53
N ARG A 528 25.79 -31.62 -15.69
CA ARG A 528 26.33 -32.99 -15.85
C ARG A 528 25.80 -33.69 -17.10
N ALA A 529 24.53 -33.51 -17.43
CA ALA A 529 23.97 -34.07 -18.65
C ALA A 529 24.66 -33.47 -19.90
N ARG A 530 24.93 -32.14 -19.92
CA ARG A 530 25.69 -31.49 -20.97
C ARG A 530 27.13 -31.98 -21.02
N GLN A 531 27.80 -32.14 -19.90
CA GLN A 531 29.15 -32.74 -19.85
C GLN A 531 29.18 -34.15 -20.43
N ALA A 532 28.17 -34.97 -20.12
CA ALA A 532 28.08 -36.32 -20.65
C ALA A 532 27.83 -36.36 -22.18
N ALA A 533 27.21 -35.28 -22.73
CA ALA A 533 26.98 -35.13 -24.17
C ALA A 533 28.26 -34.75 -24.93
N LEU A 534 29.28 -34.23 -24.24
CA LEU A 534 30.56 -33.87 -24.89
C LEU A 534 31.35 -35.11 -25.34
N PRO A 535 31.85 -35.13 -26.59
CA PRO A 535 32.59 -36.27 -27.14
C PRO A 535 33.92 -36.48 -26.42
N GLY A 536 34.41 -37.72 -26.51
CA GLY A 536 35.69 -38.14 -25.98
C GLY A 536 36.88 -37.90 -26.95
N ALA A 537 37.79 -38.89 -26.97
CA ALA A 537 38.99 -38.84 -27.81
C ALA A 537 38.69 -38.88 -29.30
N ASP A 538 37.49 -39.25 -29.71
CA ASP A 538 37.03 -39.32 -31.09
C ASP A 538 36.61 -37.96 -31.68
N LEU A 539 36.58 -36.87 -30.92
CA LEU A 539 36.22 -35.52 -31.38
C LEU A 539 37.14 -35.04 -32.51
N GLU A 540 38.44 -35.28 -32.39
CA GLU A 540 39.37 -34.86 -33.42
C GLU A 540 39.11 -35.54 -34.77
N GLN A 541 38.75 -36.83 -34.75
CA GLN A 541 38.37 -37.58 -35.94
C GLN A 541 37.09 -37.04 -36.53
N ARG A 542 36.03 -36.86 -35.75
CA ARG A 542 34.77 -36.30 -36.16
C ARG A 542 34.92 -34.88 -36.75
N LEU A 543 35.82 -34.08 -36.20
CA LEU A 543 36.09 -32.72 -36.68
C LEU A 543 36.84 -32.77 -38.04
N ARG A 544 37.77 -33.69 -38.24
CA ARG A 544 38.41 -33.90 -39.52
C ARG A 544 37.41 -34.33 -40.59
N GLU A 545 36.51 -35.23 -40.29
CA GLU A 545 35.42 -35.67 -41.17
C GLU A 545 34.49 -34.46 -41.49
N ALA A 546 34.10 -33.70 -40.48
CA ALA A 546 33.25 -32.53 -40.60
C ALA A 546 33.87 -31.39 -41.43
N ALA A 547 35.18 -31.24 -41.43
CA ALA A 547 35.89 -30.20 -42.20
C ALA A 547 36.06 -30.58 -43.70
N GLN A 548 35.71 -31.79 -44.11
CA GLN A 548 35.83 -32.20 -45.49
C GLN A 548 34.88 -31.40 -46.40
N GLY A 549 35.44 -30.85 -47.50
CA GLY A 549 34.68 -30.00 -48.44
C GLY A 549 34.51 -28.55 -48.01
N LEU A 550 34.94 -28.17 -46.80
CA LEU A 550 34.85 -26.78 -46.31
C LEU A 550 36.20 -26.06 -46.45
N PRO A 551 36.23 -24.72 -46.64
CA PRO A 551 37.43 -23.92 -46.76
C PRO A 551 38.16 -23.67 -45.44
N VAL A 552 38.23 -24.69 -44.57
CA VAL A 552 38.84 -24.62 -43.22
C VAL A 552 39.78 -25.77 -43.00
N LYS A 553 40.86 -25.54 -42.21
CA LYS A 553 41.79 -26.56 -41.82
C LYS A 553 41.45 -27.12 -40.44
N ALA A 554 41.22 -28.43 -40.27
CA ALA A 554 40.88 -29.05 -39.00
C ALA A 554 41.88 -28.68 -37.89
N GLY A 555 43.14 -28.50 -38.17
CA GLY A 555 44.20 -28.09 -37.21
C GLY A 555 43.99 -26.67 -36.64
N ALA A 556 43.22 -25.79 -37.27
CA ALA A 556 42.91 -24.47 -36.75
C ALA A 556 42.04 -24.53 -35.50
N PHE A 557 41.33 -25.64 -35.30
CA PHE A 557 40.43 -25.85 -34.16
C PHE A 557 41.08 -26.58 -32.98
N ALA A 558 42.42 -26.67 -32.88
CA ALA A 558 43.10 -27.22 -31.75
C ALA A 558 42.69 -26.56 -30.40
N PRO A 559 42.45 -25.24 -30.30
CA PRO A 559 41.93 -24.61 -29.09
C PRO A 559 40.51 -25.10 -28.73
N PHE A 560 39.64 -25.36 -29.71
CA PHE A 560 38.30 -25.95 -29.48
C PHE A 560 38.39 -27.34 -28.86
N LEU A 561 39.29 -28.21 -29.38
CA LEU A 561 39.52 -29.56 -28.87
C LEU A 561 39.97 -29.49 -27.38
N ALA A 562 40.92 -28.57 -27.07
CA ALA A 562 41.38 -28.36 -25.71
C ALA A 562 40.25 -27.84 -24.77
N ASP A 563 39.45 -26.89 -25.22
CA ASP A 563 38.34 -26.33 -24.43
C ASP A 563 37.23 -27.38 -24.14
N VAL A 564 36.90 -28.25 -25.12
CA VAL A 564 35.94 -29.35 -24.92
C VAL A 564 36.51 -30.39 -23.93
N ALA A 565 37.79 -30.76 -24.03
CA ALA A 565 38.44 -31.70 -23.14
C ALA A 565 38.44 -31.15 -21.69
N ALA A 566 38.73 -29.85 -21.51
CA ALA A 566 38.69 -29.19 -20.20
C ALA A 566 37.28 -29.14 -19.63
N ALA A 567 36.25 -28.87 -20.47
CA ALA A 567 34.85 -28.78 -20.03
C ALA A 567 34.32 -30.14 -19.52
N ARG A 568 34.77 -31.26 -20.07
CA ARG A 568 34.37 -32.61 -19.64
C ARG A 568 34.73 -32.94 -18.19
N THR A 569 35.80 -32.35 -17.68
CA THR A 569 36.32 -32.63 -16.32
C THR A 569 36.10 -31.48 -15.34
N ARG A 570 35.52 -30.37 -15.82
CA ARG A 570 35.29 -29.18 -14.98
C ARG A 570 34.25 -29.50 -13.88
N ALA A 571 34.49 -28.95 -12.69
CA ALA A 571 33.49 -28.98 -11.64
C ALA A 571 32.21 -28.25 -12.08
N PRO A 572 31.02 -28.73 -11.72
CA PRO A 572 29.78 -27.99 -11.97
C PRO A 572 29.83 -26.61 -11.34
N LEU A 573 29.27 -25.65 -12.05
CA LEU A 573 29.18 -24.27 -11.62
C LEU A 573 28.20 -24.12 -10.46
N GLU A 574 28.58 -23.30 -9.50
CA GLU A 574 27.78 -22.92 -8.34
C GLU A 574 27.60 -21.41 -8.28
N ARG A 575 26.77 -20.92 -7.36
CA ARG A 575 26.52 -19.49 -7.18
C ARG A 575 27.80 -18.67 -6.92
N ALA A 576 28.77 -19.27 -6.22
CA ALA A 576 30.05 -18.62 -5.92
C ALA A 576 30.85 -18.27 -7.20
N ASP A 577 30.74 -19.05 -8.27
CA ASP A 577 31.46 -18.80 -9.53
C ASP A 577 30.96 -17.52 -10.25
N LEU A 578 29.84 -16.95 -9.83
CA LEU A 578 29.25 -15.73 -10.36
C LEU A 578 29.66 -14.46 -9.59
N GLU A 579 30.37 -14.56 -8.45
CA GLU A 579 30.61 -13.42 -7.56
C GLU A 579 31.28 -12.21 -8.20
N HIS A 580 32.07 -12.43 -9.26
CA HIS A 580 32.78 -11.36 -9.98
C HIS A 580 32.15 -11.07 -11.34
N THR A 581 30.86 -11.36 -11.49
CA THR A 581 30.13 -11.12 -12.73
C THR A 581 28.90 -10.23 -12.49
N SER A 582 28.44 -9.54 -13.51
CA SER A 582 27.17 -8.81 -13.46
C SER A 582 25.96 -9.75 -13.41
N LEU A 583 26.15 -11.03 -13.73
CA LEU A 583 25.12 -12.08 -13.78
C LEU A 583 24.72 -12.57 -12.38
N ALA A 584 25.60 -12.39 -11.40
CA ALA A 584 25.31 -12.71 -10.00
C ALA A 584 23.99 -12.09 -9.53
N LEU A 585 23.78 -10.81 -9.86
CA LEU A 585 22.57 -10.08 -9.50
C LEU A 585 21.31 -10.68 -10.13
N ALA A 586 21.40 -11.09 -11.41
CA ALA A 586 20.27 -11.71 -12.11
C ALA A 586 19.89 -13.04 -11.44
N VAL A 587 20.88 -13.86 -11.09
CA VAL A 587 20.64 -15.12 -10.38
C VAL A 587 20.03 -14.88 -8.99
N ASP A 588 20.61 -13.96 -8.21
CA ASP A 588 20.11 -13.64 -6.87
C ASP A 588 18.68 -13.05 -6.89
N SER A 589 18.30 -12.37 -7.99
CA SER A 589 16.97 -11.84 -8.17
C SER A 589 15.92 -12.92 -8.50
N LEU A 590 16.37 -14.00 -9.14
CA LEU A 590 15.52 -15.07 -9.66
C LEU A 590 15.69 -16.39 -8.90
N LEU A 591 16.51 -16.44 -7.85
CA LEU A 591 16.74 -17.63 -7.05
C LEU A 591 16.91 -17.27 -5.58
N SER A 592 15.95 -17.59 -4.77
CA SER A 592 15.98 -17.35 -3.33
C SER A 592 15.98 -18.66 -2.55
N ALA A 593 16.57 -18.66 -1.36
CA ALA A 593 16.61 -19.81 -0.48
C ALA A 593 16.50 -19.42 1.00
N PRO A 594 15.44 -18.70 1.43
CA PRO A 594 15.27 -18.37 2.83
C PRO A 594 15.04 -19.65 3.64
N ALA A 595 15.78 -19.83 4.73
CA ALA A 595 15.65 -20.96 5.67
C ALA A 595 15.69 -22.36 5.02
N GLY A 596 16.46 -22.53 3.94
CA GLY A 596 16.65 -23.84 3.27
C GLY A 596 15.54 -24.26 2.31
N ARG A 597 14.56 -23.40 2.04
CA ARG A 597 13.56 -23.61 0.99
C ARG A 597 13.96 -22.83 -0.26
N GLY A 598 14.25 -23.54 -1.35
CA GLY A 598 14.54 -22.94 -2.64
C GLY A 598 13.26 -22.41 -3.31
N SER A 599 13.36 -21.27 -3.95
CA SER A 599 12.28 -20.72 -4.79
C SER A 599 12.88 -20.06 -6.02
N ALA A 600 12.37 -20.42 -7.20
CA ALA A 600 12.74 -19.81 -8.47
C ALA A 600 11.54 -19.08 -9.07
N PRO A 601 11.41 -17.75 -8.87
CA PRO A 601 10.46 -16.93 -9.58
C PRO A 601 10.87 -16.77 -11.05
N LEU A 602 9.92 -16.97 -11.93
CA LEU A 602 10.02 -16.82 -13.38
C LEU A 602 9.06 -15.69 -13.82
N PRO A 603 9.50 -14.43 -13.89
CA PRO A 603 8.69 -13.34 -14.42
C PRO A 603 8.34 -13.60 -15.89
N LEU A 604 7.07 -13.38 -16.25
CA LEU A 604 6.55 -13.60 -17.59
C LEU A 604 6.19 -12.26 -18.23
N THR A 605 6.47 -12.14 -19.52
CA THR A 605 6.03 -11.02 -20.36
C THR A 605 5.00 -11.54 -21.36
N PRO A 606 3.72 -11.18 -21.25
CA PRO A 606 2.71 -11.58 -22.23
C PRO A 606 2.97 -10.92 -23.59
N ALA A 607 2.54 -11.58 -24.65
CA ALA A 607 2.53 -10.95 -25.95
C ALA A 607 1.44 -9.86 -26.00
N ALA A 608 1.65 -8.83 -26.79
CA ALA A 608 0.71 -7.73 -26.92
C ALA A 608 -0.68 -8.23 -27.36
N GLY A 609 -1.71 -7.94 -26.58
CA GLY A 609 -3.10 -8.37 -26.83
C GLY A 609 -3.45 -9.80 -26.38
N ALA A 610 -2.50 -10.58 -25.85
CA ALA A 610 -2.73 -11.96 -25.39
C ALA A 610 -2.98 -12.05 -23.86
N GLU A 611 -3.15 -10.94 -23.17
CA GLU A 611 -3.18 -10.88 -21.69
C GLU A 611 -4.25 -11.80 -21.05
N SER A 612 -5.43 -11.92 -21.65
CA SER A 612 -6.50 -12.78 -21.14
C SER A 612 -6.24 -14.27 -21.35
N ALA A 613 -5.53 -14.63 -22.42
CA ALA A 613 -5.22 -16.03 -22.77
C ALA A 613 -3.99 -16.55 -22.02
N THR A 614 -3.12 -15.64 -21.56
CA THR A 614 -1.85 -15.98 -20.92
C THR A 614 -2.03 -16.82 -19.65
N ALA A 615 -2.97 -16.47 -18.80
CA ALA A 615 -3.18 -17.14 -17.52
C ALA A 615 -3.56 -18.61 -17.69
N ASP A 616 -4.48 -18.92 -18.59
CA ASP A 616 -4.95 -20.30 -18.83
C ASP A 616 -3.90 -21.12 -19.57
N ALA A 617 -3.20 -20.52 -20.54
CA ALA A 617 -2.12 -21.17 -21.25
C ALA A 617 -0.94 -21.54 -20.32
N VAL A 618 -0.55 -20.62 -19.42
CA VAL A 618 0.50 -20.89 -18.44
C VAL A 618 0.08 -21.97 -17.43
N ARG A 619 -1.14 -21.95 -16.93
CA ARG A 619 -1.64 -23.04 -16.04
C ARG A 619 -1.62 -24.39 -16.75
N ALA A 620 -2.02 -24.44 -18.02
CA ALA A 620 -1.95 -25.65 -18.83
C ALA A 620 -0.50 -26.13 -19.01
N ALA A 621 0.43 -25.21 -19.24
CA ALA A 621 1.86 -25.50 -19.36
C ALA A 621 2.45 -26.06 -18.06
N LEU A 622 2.06 -25.52 -16.90
CA LEU A 622 2.48 -26.05 -15.59
C LEU A 622 1.96 -27.45 -15.33
N ALA A 623 0.70 -27.71 -15.67
CA ALA A 623 0.12 -29.06 -15.58
C ALA A 623 0.87 -30.04 -16.50
N ALA A 624 1.21 -29.64 -17.73
CA ALA A 624 1.97 -30.45 -18.66
C ALA A 624 3.41 -30.71 -18.18
N ALA A 625 4.02 -29.77 -17.47
CA ALA A 625 5.34 -29.92 -16.86
C ALA A 625 5.35 -30.89 -15.65
N GLY A 626 4.18 -31.41 -15.20
CA GLY A 626 4.06 -32.26 -14.03
C GLY A 626 4.50 -31.58 -12.73
N ARG A 627 4.31 -30.26 -12.64
CA ARG A 627 4.69 -29.42 -11.48
C ARG A 627 3.45 -28.79 -10.87
N GLU A 628 2.65 -29.62 -10.19
CA GLU A 628 1.46 -29.18 -9.45
C GLU A 628 1.80 -28.26 -8.27
N ASP A 629 3.07 -28.29 -7.82
CA ASP A 629 3.62 -27.43 -6.77
C ASP A 629 4.07 -26.06 -7.27
N ALA A 630 4.23 -25.87 -8.60
CA ALA A 630 4.54 -24.56 -9.18
C ALA A 630 3.26 -23.71 -9.25
N VAL A 631 3.39 -22.46 -8.82
CA VAL A 631 2.26 -21.54 -8.69
C VAL A 631 2.36 -20.44 -9.73
N PHE A 632 1.31 -20.29 -10.56
CA PHE A 632 1.14 -19.11 -11.41
C PHE A 632 0.45 -18.01 -10.61
N VAL A 633 1.03 -16.82 -10.59
CA VAL A 633 0.53 -15.65 -9.86
C VAL A 633 0.33 -14.49 -10.83
N ASP A 634 -0.90 -13.98 -10.93
CA ASP A 634 -1.20 -12.64 -11.43
C ASP A 634 -1.23 -11.70 -10.23
N LEU A 635 -0.13 -10.96 -10.00
CA LEU A 635 0.05 -10.10 -8.84
C LEU A 635 -1.05 -9.04 -8.73
N LYS A 636 -1.53 -8.52 -9.87
CA LYS A 636 -2.63 -7.55 -9.88
C LYS A 636 -3.94 -8.22 -9.50
N ALA A 637 -4.29 -9.31 -10.16
CA ALA A 637 -5.54 -10.03 -9.87
C ALA A 637 -5.59 -10.53 -8.43
N GLU A 638 -4.47 -11.02 -7.89
CA GLU A 638 -4.41 -11.48 -6.51
C GLU A 638 -4.54 -10.32 -5.50
N SER A 639 -3.91 -9.17 -5.79
CA SER A 639 -4.08 -7.96 -4.98
C SER A 639 -5.53 -7.47 -4.98
N ASP A 640 -6.19 -7.45 -6.15
CA ASP A 640 -7.58 -7.04 -6.29
C ASP A 640 -8.53 -8.06 -5.63
N HIS A 641 -8.21 -9.35 -5.69
CA HIS A 641 -8.95 -10.41 -5.01
C HIS A 641 -8.86 -10.29 -3.49
N LEU A 642 -7.66 -10.03 -2.95
CA LEU A 642 -7.45 -9.73 -1.53
C LEU A 642 -8.30 -8.55 -1.08
N TYR A 643 -8.24 -7.44 -1.83
CA TYR A 643 -9.00 -6.24 -1.49
C TYR A 643 -10.52 -6.48 -1.53
N SER A 644 -11.01 -7.19 -2.54
CA SER A 644 -12.42 -7.54 -2.65
C SER A 644 -12.90 -8.45 -1.51
N GLY A 645 -12.04 -9.35 -1.03
CA GLY A 645 -12.26 -10.15 0.17
C GLY A 645 -12.43 -9.28 1.41
N TYR A 646 -11.50 -8.35 1.65
CA TYR A 646 -11.59 -7.39 2.75
C TYR A 646 -12.81 -6.49 2.67
N LEU A 647 -13.16 -6.02 1.48
CA LEU A 647 -14.35 -5.21 1.28
C LEU A 647 -15.62 -5.98 1.66
N ARG A 648 -15.73 -7.23 1.24
CA ARG A 648 -16.87 -8.09 1.57
C ARG A 648 -16.99 -8.36 3.07
N GLU A 649 -15.87 -8.66 3.74
CA GLU A 649 -15.84 -8.84 5.19
C GLU A 649 -16.21 -7.55 5.93
N ALA A 650 -15.67 -6.40 5.49
CA ALA A 650 -15.99 -5.11 6.10
C ALA A 650 -17.45 -4.73 5.91
N LEU A 651 -18.05 -5.01 4.76
CA LEU A 651 -19.48 -4.83 4.53
C LEU A 651 -20.30 -5.71 5.47
N LEU A 652 -19.94 -6.99 5.59
CA LEU A 652 -20.62 -7.91 6.51
C LEU A 652 -20.51 -7.41 7.96
N ALA A 653 -19.30 -7.02 8.40
CA ALA A 653 -19.07 -6.46 9.74
C ALA A 653 -19.87 -5.17 9.96
N ALA A 654 -19.98 -4.29 8.96
CA ALA A 654 -20.80 -3.08 9.03
C ALA A 654 -22.29 -3.40 9.18
N PHE A 655 -22.83 -4.35 8.41
CA PHE A 655 -24.22 -4.79 8.54
C PHE A 655 -24.50 -5.44 9.91
N LEU A 656 -23.58 -6.26 10.41
CA LEU A 656 -23.67 -6.83 11.77
C LEU A 656 -23.60 -5.73 12.83
N GLY A 657 -22.73 -4.73 12.67
CA GLY A 657 -22.64 -3.57 13.56
C GLY A 657 -23.93 -2.76 13.58
N VAL A 658 -24.53 -2.47 12.42
CA VAL A 658 -25.83 -1.81 12.35
C VAL A 658 -26.92 -2.65 13.00
N GLY A 659 -26.96 -3.96 12.76
CA GLY A 659 -27.89 -4.89 13.42
C GLY A 659 -27.75 -4.88 14.93
N ALA A 660 -26.51 -4.87 15.44
CA ALA A 660 -26.23 -4.78 16.88
C ALA A 660 -26.66 -3.43 17.48
N ILE A 661 -26.48 -2.31 16.76
CA ILE A 661 -26.99 -0.99 17.17
C ILE A 661 -28.52 -1.01 17.24
N VAL A 662 -29.19 -1.58 16.25
CA VAL A 662 -30.65 -1.72 16.23
C VAL A 662 -31.13 -2.55 17.42
N LEU A 663 -30.47 -3.67 17.69
CA LEU A 663 -30.77 -4.53 18.83
C LEU A 663 -30.57 -3.79 20.17
N LEU A 664 -29.45 -3.09 20.34
CA LEU A 664 -29.18 -2.26 21.51
C LEU A 664 -30.28 -1.21 21.72
N LEU A 665 -30.67 -0.49 20.66
CA LEU A 665 -31.73 0.50 20.73
C LEU A 665 -33.11 -0.11 21.07
N LEU A 666 -33.42 -1.29 20.51
CA LEU A 666 -34.65 -2.02 20.84
C LEU A 666 -34.70 -2.46 22.30
N LEU A 667 -33.59 -2.99 22.82
CA LEU A 667 -33.51 -3.42 24.23
C LEU A 667 -33.62 -2.24 25.21
N TRP A 668 -33.00 -1.09 24.83
CA TRP A 668 -32.98 0.09 25.71
C TRP A 668 -34.28 0.88 25.64
N LEU A 669 -34.76 1.22 24.44
CA LEU A 669 -35.96 2.06 24.24
C LEU A 669 -37.27 1.28 24.39
N ARG A 670 -37.24 -0.04 24.19
CA ARG A 670 -38.39 -0.97 24.30
C ARG A 670 -39.62 -0.51 23.49
N ALA A 671 -39.41 0.26 22.45
CA ALA A 671 -40.48 0.81 21.57
C ALA A 671 -40.01 0.86 20.11
N PRO A 672 -40.46 -0.06 19.25
CA PRO A 672 -39.97 -0.18 17.87
C PRO A 672 -40.18 1.10 17.05
N LEU A 673 -41.30 1.80 17.26
CA LEU A 673 -41.57 3.09 16.58
C LEU A 673 -40.58 4.19 16.98
N ARG A 674 -40.04 4.17 18.21
CA ARG A 674 -39.01 5.11 18.63
C ARG A 674 -37.69 4.75 18.00
N VAL A 675 -37.37 3.47 17.93
CA VAL A 675 -36.15 3.01 17.24
C VAL A 675 -36.20 3.40 15.75
N ALA A 676 -37.31 3.20 15.06
CA ALA A 676 -37.49 3.63 13.68
C ALA A 676 -37.30 5.15 13.51
N ARG A 677 -37.78 5.96 14.47
CA ARG A 677 -37.58 7.43 14.45
C ARG A 677 -36.10 7.84 14.65
N VAL A 678 -35.30 7.04 15.34
CA VAL A 678 -33.87 7.27 15.48
C VAL A 678 -33.12 6.81 14.23
N LEU A 679 -33.47 5.66 13.66
CA LEU A 679 -32.76 5.05 12.54
C LEU A 679 -33.07 5.69 11.19
N LEU A 680 -34.32 6.15 10.95
CA LEU A 680 -34.72 6.73 9.67
C LEU A 680 -33.88 7.97 9.27
N PRO A 681 -33.64 8.95 10.18
CA PRO A 681 -32.75 10.08 9.88
C PRO A 681 -31.33 9.64 9.52
N LEU A 682 -30.80 8.62 10.20
CA LEU A 682 -29.46 8.11 9.97
C LEU A 682 -29.35 7.42 8.60
N ALA A 683 -30.30 6.57 8.29
CA ALA A 683 -30.35 5.90 6.97
C ALA A 683 -30.48 6.92 5.83
N ALA A 684 -31.30 7.95 6.01
CA ALA A 684 -31.44 9.03 5.02
C ALA A 684 -30.13 9.83 4.87
N ALA A 685 -29.44 10.15 5.99
CA ALA A 685 -28.15 10.84 5.94
C ALA A 685 -27.09 10.00 5.22
N VAL A 686 -26.99 8.71 5.54
CA VAL A 686 -26.07 7.77 4.88
C VAL A 686 -26.36 7.69 3.38
N ALA A 687 -27.62 7.52 2.98
CA ALA A 687 -27.99 7.45 1.57
C ALA A 687 -27.61 8.73 0.81
N CYS A 688 -27.84 9.91 1.42
CA CYS A 688 -27.49 11.19 0.81
C CYS A 688 -25.97 11.39 0.73
N VAL A 689 -25.17 10.93 1.72
CA VAL A 689 -23.70 10.98 1.66
C VAL A 689 -23.17 10.10 0.54
N VAL A 690 -23.67 8.86 0.43
CA VAL A 690 -23.28 7.94 -0.64
C VAL A 690 -23.63 8.53 -2.02
N ALA A 691 -24.81 9.10 -2.15
CA ALA A 691 -25.24 9.78 -3.39
C ALA A 691 -24.34 11.00 -3.72
N LEU A 692 -23.94 11.79 -2.72
CA LEU A 692 -23.04 12.93 -2.89
C LEU A 692 -21.66 12.49 -3.39
N LEU A 693 -21.09 11.43 -2.80
CA LEU A 693 -19.83 10.86 -3.22
C LEU A 693 -19.92 10.31 -4.66
N ALA A 694 -20.99 9.58 -4.98
CA ALA A 694 -21.20 9.06 -6.31
C ALA A 694 -21.35 10.18 -7.37
N LEU A 695 -22.07 11.27 -7.06
CA LEU A 695 -22.20 12.46 -7.92
C LEU A 695 -20.88 13.20 -8.12
N SER A 696 -19.99 13.19 -7.13
CA SER A 696 -18.65 13.76 -7.25
C SER A 696 -17.66 12.88 -8.03
N GLY A 697 -18.12 11.74 -8.58
CA GLY A 697 -17.30 10.80 -9.33
C GLY A 697 -16.41 9.92 -8.46
N GLN A 698 -16.56 9.97 -7.14
CA GLN A 698 -15.76 9.16 -6.21
C GLN A 698 -16.37 7.78 -6.04
N ARG A 699 -15.56 6.74 -6.28
CA ARG A 699 -15.93 5.36 -5.95
C ARG A 699 -15.70 5.11 -4.48
N LEU A 700 -16.62 4.41 -3.84
CA LEU A 700 -16.50 4.03 -2.45
C LEU A 700 -15.38 3.02 -2.27
N THR A 701 -14.61 3.20 -1.22
CA THR A 701 -13.60 2.25 -0.74
C THR A 701 -14.00 1.75 0.65
N ILE A 702 -13.31 0.75 1.16
CA ILE A 702 -13.45 0.26 2.55
C ILE A 702 -13.33 1.40 3.57
N LEU A 703 -12.58 2.46 3.24
CA LEU A 703 -12.36 3.63 4.09
C LEU A 703 -13.62 4.52 4.21
N HIS A 704 -14.37 4.66 3.13
CA HIS A 704 -15.67 5.36 3.15
C HIS A 704 -16.69 4.62 4.04
N LEU A 705 -16.61 3.28 4.10
CA LEU A 705 -17.48 2.49 4.96
C LEU A 705 -17.27 2.84 6.44
N ILE A 706 -16.01 3.07 6.85
CA ILE A 706 -15.68 3.56 8.21
C ILE A 706 -16.34 4.90 8.45
N GLY A 707 -16.22 5.83 7.50
CA GLY A 707 -16.87 7.14 7.57
C GLY A 707 -18.39 7.05 7.70
N LEU A 708 -19.02 6.13 6.96
CA LEU A 708 -20.47 5.90 7.06
C LEU A 708 -20.90 5.33 8.43
N LEU A 709 -20.11 4.43 9.01
CA LEU A 709 -20.33 3.95 10.38
C LEU A 709 -20.20 5.09 11.38
N LEU A 710 -19.23 5.99 11.20
CA LEU A 710 -19.08 7.20 12.02
C LEU A 710 -20.28 8.14 11.89
N VAL A 711 -20.83 8.33 10.69
CA VAL A 711 -22.06 9.12 10.49
C VAL A 711 -23.23 8.54 11.29
N VAL A 712 -23.37 7.20 11.31
CA VAL A 712 -24.37 6.52 12.13
C VAL A 712 -24.10 6.71 13.64
N ALA A 713 -22.85 6.54 14.06
CA ALA A 713 -22.44 6.68 15.47
C ALA A 713 -22.70 8.08 16.01
N VAL A 714 -22.15 9.10 15.34
CA VAL A 714 -22.30 10.52 15.72
C VAL A 714 -23.75 10.97 15.55
N GLY A 715 -24.38 10.60 14.43
CA GLY A 715 -25.75 10.96 14.13
C GLY A 715 -26.76 10.37 15.12
N SER A 716 -26.48 9.19 15.69
CA SER A 716 -27.35 8.56 16.68
C SER A 716 -27.53 9.43 17.93
N ASN A 717 -26.49 10.15 18.34
CA ASN A 717 -26.55 11.11 19.44
C ASN A 717 -27.60 12.20 19.16
N TYR A 718 -27.57 12.79 17.96
CA TYR A 718 -28.53 13.83 17.59
C TYR A 718 -29.97 13.27 17.55
N ALA A 719 -30.17 12.13 16.89
CA ALA A 719 -31.49 11.51 16.78
C ALA A 719 -32.07 11.11 18.15
N LEU A 720 -31.25 10.62 19.08
CA LEU A 720 -31.66 10.28 20.45
C LEU A 720 -32.12 11.51 21.24
N PHE A 721 -31.39 12.63 21.14
CA PHE A 721 -31.81 13.87 21.81
C PHE A 721 -33.15 14.38 21.26
N PHE A 722 -33.38 14.36 19.95
CA PHE A 722 -34.65 14.79 19.33
C PHE A 722 -35.81 13.81 19.59
N SER A 723 -35.55 12.54 19.91
CA SER A 723 -36.58 11.52 20.16
C SER A 723 -37.03 11.41 21.64
N THR A 724 -36.43 12.16 22.59
CA THR A 724 -36.74 12.12 24.01
C THR A 724 -38.18 12.63 24.29
N PRO A 725 -39.03 11.86 24.99
CA PRO A 725 -40.43 12.24 25.19
C PRO A 725 -40.61 13.35 26.22
N GLY A 726 -41.60 14.22 25.99
CA GLY A 726 -42.25 14.97 27.10
C GLY A 726 -41.85 16.43 27.31
N LYS A 727 -40.87 17.00 26.58
CA LYS A 727 -40.53 18.44 26.65
C LYS A 727 -40.20 18.99 25.28
N ASP A 728 -40.65 20.21 24.94
CA ASP A 728 -40.04 21.04 23.92
C ASP A 728 -38.53 21.06 24.20
N MET A 729 -37.68 20.81 23.20
CA MET A 729 -36.24 20.81 23.41
C MET A 729 -35.78 22.15 23.97
N ALA A 730 -35.17 22.11 25.16
CA ALA A 730 -34.68 23.33 25.80
C ALA A 730 -33.69 24.06 24.88
N PRO A 731 -33.75 25.39 24.76
CA PRO A 731 -32.87 26.19 23.90
C PRO A 731 -31.39 25.84 24.08
N HIS A 732 -30.96 25.51 25.29
CA HIS A 732 -29.54 25.15 25.54
C HIS A 732 -29.18 23.76 25.03
N THR A 733 -30.12 22.81 24.98
CA THR A 733 -29.88 21.49 24.39
C THR A 733 -29.66 21.61 22.87
N LEU A 734 -30.48 22.43 22.19
CA LEU A 734 -30.29 22.71 20.76
C LEU A 734 -28.95 23.40 20.47
N THR A 735 -28.58 24.36 21.34
CA THR A 735 -27.28 25.04 21.22
C THR A 735 -26.12 24.08 21.42
N SER A 736 -26.19 23.18 22.41
CA SER A 736 -25.14 22.17 22.65
C SER A 736 -25.02 21.19 21.49
N LEU A 737 -26.15 20.76 20.89
CA LEU A 737 -26.16 19.91 19.70
C LEU A 737 -25.57 20.61 18.48
N LEU A 738 -25.90 21.89 18.26
CA LEU A 738 -25.31 22.65 17.15
C LEU A 738 -23.79 22.79 17.32
N PHE A 739 -23.31 23.11 18.53
CA PHE A 739 -21.88 23.25 18.78
C PHE A 739 -21.15 21.92 18.66
N ALA A 740 -21.72 20.83 19.15
CA ALA A 740 -21.21 19.49 18.96
C ALA A 740 -21.14 19.13 17.45
N ASN A 741 -22.18 19.45 16.69
CA ASN A 741 -22.15 19.22 15.24
C ASN A 741 -21.07 20.07 14.55
N LEU A 742 -20.92 21.34 14.93
CA LEU A 742 -19.91 22.22 14.35
C LEU A 742 -18.48 21.77 14.68
N THR A 743 -18.22 21.28 15.90
CA THR A 743 -16.91 20.70 16.24
C THR A 743 -16.63 19.45 15.44
N THR A 744 -17.61 18.59 15.27
CA THR A 744 -17.51 17.38 14.45
C THR A 744 -17.25 17.73 12.98
N VAL A 745 -18.06 18.64 12.40
CA VAL A 745 -17.87 19.10 11.01
C VAL A 745 -16.52 19.76 10.81
N ALA A 746 -16.03 20.53 11.77
CA ALA A 746 -14.73 21.16 11.71
C ALA A 746 -13.60 20.13 11.77
N ALA A 747 -13.67 19.17 12.70
CA ALA A 747 -12.68 18.13 12.88
C ALA A 747 -12.54 17.25 11.62
N PHE A 748 -13.67 16.74 11.12
CA PHE A 748 -13.69 15.85 9.96
C PHE A 748 -13.61 16.60 8.64
N GLY A 749 -14.17 17.79 8.54
CA GLY A 749 -14.13 18.59 7.31
C GLY A 749 -12.71 18.95 6.88
N VAL A 750 -11.83 19.26 7.83
CA VAL A 750 -10.40 19.51 7.57
C VAL A 750 -9.73 18.27 6.97
N LEU A 751 -10.06 17.07 7.45
CA LEU A 751 -9.52 15.82 6.92
C LEU A 751 -9.93 15.55 5.47
N GLY A 752 -11.07 16.08 5.03
CA GLY A 752 -11.55 15.94 3.65
C GLY A 752 -10.63 16.58 2.59
N PHE A 753 -9.69 17.44 3.01
CA PHE A 753 -8.67 18.08 2.17
C PHE A 753 -7.32 17.37 2.19
N SER A 754 -7.22 16.20 2.85
CA SER A 754 -5.99 15.41 2.90
C SER A 754 -5.63 14.80 1.55
N GLU A 755 -4.35 14.66 1.28
CA GLU A 755 -3.81 13.85 0.20
C GLU A 755 -3.73 12.37 0.58
N VAL A 756 -3.85 12.04 1.87
CA VAL A 756 -3.89 10.65 2.35
C VAL A 756 -5.30 10.08 2.16
N PRO A 757 -5.48 9.03 1.32
CA PRO A 757 -6.80 8.53 0.95
C PRO A 757 -7.69 8.15 2.13
N VAL A 758 -7.08 7.61 3.21
CA VAL A 758 -7.81 7.23 4.43
C VAL A 758 -8.45 8.45 5.10
N LEU A 759 -7.66 9.50 5.33
CA LEU A 759 -8.13 10.71 6.00
C LEU A 759 -9.14 11.45 5.12
N GLN A 760 -8.87 11.53 3.82
CA GLN A 760 -9.73 12.16 2.84
C GLN A 760 -11.10 11.47 2.77
N ALA A 761 -11.14 10.14 2.65
CA ALA A 761 -12.38 9.37 2.57
C ALA A 761 -13.25 9.57 3.81
N ILE A 762 -12.65 9.52 5.00
CA ILE A 762 -13.34 9.75 6.27
C ILE A 762 -13.86 11.19 6.33
N GLY A 763 -13.03 12.17 6.00
CA GLY A 763 -13.41 13.59 6.06
C GLY A 763 -14.56 13.93 5.11
N ARG A 764 -14.48 13.47 3.86
CA ARG A 764 -15.51 13.68 2.82
C ARG A 764 -16.83 12.93 3.11
N THR A 765 -16.78 11.90 3.95
CA THR A 765 -17.96 11.15 4.37
C THR A 765 -18.60 11.76 5.62
N VAL A 766 -17.80 11.96 6.67
CA VAL A 766 -18.32 12.33 8.00
C VAL A 766 -18.69 13.81 8.06
N GLY A 767 -17.92 14.69 7.42
CA GLY A 767 -18.22 16.14 7.42
C GLY A 767 -19.63 16.43 6.94
N PRO A 768 -19.97 16.10 5.69
CA PRO A 768 -21.33 16.25 5.17
C PRO A 768 -22.34 15.38 5.93
N GLY A 769 -21.95 14.18 6.33
CA GLY A 769 -22.79 13.24 7.06
C GLY A 769 -23.30 13.77 8.40
N ALA A 770 -22.44 14.42 9.17
CA ALA A 770 -22.82 15.03 10.44
C ALA A 770 -23.85 16.15 10.28
N VAL A 771 -23.68 17.00 9.25
CA VAL A 771 -24.66 18.06 8.93
C VAL A 771 -26.01 17.44 8.56
N LEU A 772 -26.00 16.47 7.64
CA LEU A 772 -27.22 15.80 7.18
C LEU A 772 -27.90 15.04 8.33
N ALA A 773 -27.15 14.34 9.18
CA ALA A 773 -27.69 13.62 10.32
C ALA A 773 -28.43 14.57 11.31
N LEU A 774 -27.85 15.75 11.58
CA LEU A 774 -28.51 16.76 12.42
C LEU A 774 -29.79 17.30 11.76
N LEU A 775 -29.75 17.64 10.46
CA LEU A 775 -30.90 18.16 9.73
C LEU A 775 -32.04 17.12 9.65
N PHE A 776 -31.72 15.88 9.30
CA PHE A 776 -32.72 14.81 9.24
C PHE A 776 -33.25 14.47 10.64
N ALA A 777 -32.41 14.46 11.67
CA ALA A 777 -32.87 14.25 13.05
C ALA A 777 -33.86 15.35 13.49
N ALA A 778 -33.57 16.62 13.20
CA ALA A 778 -34.45 17.73 13.53
C ALA A 778 -35.79 17.65 12.77
N ALA A 779 -35.78 17.18 11.51
CA ALA A 779 -36.99 17.12 10.71
C ALA A 779 -37.90 15.92 11.04
N PHE A 780 -37.31 14.73 11.25
CA PHE A 780 -38.06 13.48 11.37
C PHE A 780 -38.28 13.02 12.83
N SER A 781 -37.41 13.40 13.76
CA SER A 781 -37.51 12.93 15.15
C SER A 781 -38.31 13.89 16.05
N SER A 782 -38.49 15.17 15.65
CA SER A 782 -39.28 16.14 16.39
C SER A 782 -40.80 15.83 16.36
N ARG A 783 -41.44 15.71 17.53
CA ARG A 783 -42.90 15.55 17.62
C ARG A 783 -43.60 16.84 17.24
N GLN A 784 -44.71 16.74 16.45
CA GLN A 784 -45.74 17.80 16.44
C GLN A 784 -46.36 17.89 17.85
N PRO A 785 -46.61 19.11 18.36
CA PRO A 785 -47.43 19.25 19.53
C PRO A 785 -48.79 18.60 19.21
N GLU A 786 -49.22 17.66 20.06
CA GLU A 786 -50.58 17.14 20.02
C GLU A 786 -51.52 18.36 20.03
N THR A 787 -52.18 18.65 18.90
CA THR A 787 -53.34 19.52 18.91
C THR A 787 -54.31 18.91 19.91
N ARG A 788 -54.45 19.54 21.07
CA ARG A 788 -55.53 19.23 21.97
C ARG A 788 -56.82 19.15 21.18
N ARG A 789 -57.29 17.95 20.90
CA ARG A 789 -58.71 17.75 20.61
C ARG A 789 -59.46 18.11 21.88
N THR A 790 -59.90 19.36 21.96
CA THR A 790 -60.98 19.74 22.85
C THR A 790 -62.24 19.06 22.33
N ALA A 791 -62.66 18.01 23.01
CA ALA A 791 -64.06 17.55 22.95
C ALA A 791 -64.87 18.31 24.00
#